data_28d7f67de8f2ada66fad3714ec0f71dd
#
_entry.id   28d7f67de8f2ada66fad3714ec0f71dd
#
_cell.length_a   1.000
_cell.length_b   1.000
_cell.length_c   1.000
_cell.angle_alpha   90.00
_cell.angle_beta   90.00
_cell.angle_gamma   90.00
#
_symmetry.space_group_name_H-M   'P 1'
#
loop_
_entity.id
_entity.type
_entity.pdbx_description
1 polymer ?
#
loop_
_entity_poly.entity_id
_entity_poly.type
_entity_poly.pdbx_seq_one_letter_code
_entity_poly.pdbx_strand_id
1 'polypeptide(L)'
;MLKKDYLCSMEENKLFEGLKVSVLDDGLQVVEPDVLVDISTIAACFQDYGHHPLAYLINRLKPSANTSPILLGNFAGTALDQIIHDPEADFGDMLRASFSEQALQFCTCEDFNPVKFKTDALRQVNNIRQAVDALFTEYDRNKALLEPSFVCKALGLRGRVDLMTSDMRLLVEQKSGKKWGSYREAHFVQVLLYYGVLRYNFQLDTDSVDIRLLYSKYPVSEGLLDVANNDALFREAIHLRNLIVAMEMKIARKGFSSVLSQLQPDVLLQRQEKSDFFHRYVRPEIERTLQPLHSLSTTEQDYLERMVTFIFREQFAQLLTQDTDEELRRGDMVYYYHKDGDPDLCHHILNKGMIERIDDEEIAVWPNDNRQETPDILRKESYVIEPATSDATTTAALRSLMAFCGASPQKRHLLMGSLAPRQDTSQRLSRSYHPAYDDILLRAKQAHDYFLLQGPPGTGKTSMALRFLVEEELSSHPSHHLLLTAYTHRAVDEICAMLEESGQDYLRLGSEAACDPRFAHRLLSSAFNEKPKLSDIRQRLERVPIVVSTTLTLLTRPFLLSMKHFSLCIVDEASQILEPYIVGLLSSDSIDRFILIGDHKQLPAVVAQPDDDPRLHSCRLSLFERLLRQEREAGRKEFVGILQRQGRMHPDIAAFPNEFFYQQEQLQPVPCPHQLETGLDYLEPSEDALDEQLKQHRVLFLPADDEASLVVDVLQRLYRQIGHERFDAAHSIGVIVTYRHQIAMIRREMARLGLSQLEEISIDTVERYQGSQRDVIIYSTGVQDHDGLDFLTANCFQEDGHTIDRKLNVALTRARKQLILTGNAALLKQNKIFSVLIARYSI
;
A
#
# COMPACT_ATOMS: atom_id res chain seq x y z
N MET A 1 24.26 18.42 40.22
CA MET A 1 23.76 18.02 38.88
C MET A 1 23.81 16.51 38.65
N LEU A 2 24.16 15.69 39.59
CA LEU A 2 24.35 14.21 39.49
C LEU A 2 23.26 13.38 40.22
N LYS A 3 22.14 13.95 40.61
CA LYS A 3 21.04 13.21 41.31
C LYS A 3 19.76 13.01 40.49
N LYS A 4 19.66 13.58 39.28
CA LYS A 4 18.49 13.37 38.42
C LYS A 4 18.60 12.09 37.57
N ASP A 5 19.82 11.65 37.25
CA ASP A 5 20.05 10.51 36.34
C ASP A 5 19.73 9.13 36.98
N TYR A 6 19.74 9.02 38.31
CA TYR A 6 19.48 7.77 39.02
C TYR A 6 17.99 7.45 39.27
N LEU A 7 17.11 8.44 39.23
CA LEU A 7 15.67 8.21 39.40
C LEU A 7 14.96 7.86 38.08
N CYS A 8 15.52 8.27 36.95
CA CYS A 8 15.07 7.89 35.62
C CYS A 8 15.18 6.38 35.37
N SER A 9 16.27 5.76 35.80
CA SER A 9 16.60 4.35 35.52
C SER A 9 15.66 3.30 36.11
N MET A 10 14.92 3.61 37.18
CA MET A 10 13.99 2.63 37.80
C MET A 10 12.60 2.66 37.17
N GLU A 11 12.13 3.81 36.69
CA GLU A 11 10.88 3.90 35.91
C GLU A 11 11.07 3.41 34.47
N GLU A 12 12.22 3.63 33.90
CA GLU A 12 12.60 3.15 32.55
C GLU A 12 12.72 1.64 32.48
N ASN A 13 13.31 1.00 33.50
CA ASN A 13 13.36 -0.47 33.57
C ASN A 13 11.95 -1.11 33.59
N LYS A 14 10.95 -0.42 34.13
CA LYS A 14 9.54 -0.86 34.04
C LYS A 14 8.93 -0.64 32.66
N LEU A 15 9.39 0.36 31.90
CA LEU A 15 8.91 0.64 30.54
C LEU A 15 9.41 -0.43 29.56
N PHE A 16 10.62 -0.96 29.78
CA PHE A 16 11.23 -2.00 28.93
C PHE A 16 10.91 -3.43 29.40
N GLU A 17 10.11 -3.60 30.44
CA GLU A 17 9.74 -4.91 30.97
C GLU A 17 9.02 -5.75 29.89
N GLY A 18 9.57 -6.94 29.62
CA GLY A 18 9.05 -7.86 28.61
C GLY A 18 9.40 -7.50 27.17
N LEU A 19 10.32 -6.57 26.95
CA LEU A 19 10.91 -6.25 25.66
C LEU A 19 12.32 -6.86 25.52
N LYS A 20 12.72 -7.23 24.31
CA LYS A 20 14.08 -7.65 23.99
C LYS A 20 15.02 -6.45 24.09
N VAL A 21 16.07 -6.56 24.87
CA VAL A 21 17.10 -5.51 25.00
C VAL A 21 18.45 -6.10 24.60
N SER A 22 19.06 -5.54 23.57
CA SER A 22 20.42 -5.85 23.16
C SER A 22 21.39 -4.83 23.77
N VAL A 23 22.51 -5.30 24.26
CA VAL A 23 23.60 -4.44 24.79
C VAL A 23 24.80 -4.59 23.86
N LEU A 24 25.23 -3.50 23.26
CA LEU A 24 26.37 -3.47 22.35
C LEU A 24 27.69 -3.39 23.12
N ASP A 25 28.83 -3.62 22.46
CA ASP A 25 30.17 -3.73 23.10
C ASP A 25 30.56 -2.47 23.86
N ASP A 26 30.09 -1.29 23.47
CA ASP A 26 30.33 -0.02 24.15
C ASP A 26 29.30 0.29 25.26
N GLY A 27 28.47 -0.69 25.62
CA GLY A 27 27.43 -0.58 26.65
C GLY A 27 26.15 0.14 26.22
N LEU A 28 25.99 0.46 24.93
CA LEU A 28 24.77 1.06 24.40
C LEU A 28 23.63 0.02 24.41
N GLN A 29 22.48 0.38 24.99
CA GLN A 29 21.28 -0.46 25.02
C GLN A 29 20.35 -0.13 23.85
N VAL A 30 19.87 -1.17 23.17
CA VAL A 30 18.90 -1.05 22.06
C VAL A 30 17.71 -1.98 22.34
N VAL A 31 16.53 -1.41 22.45
CA VAL A 31 15.27 -2.12 22.71
C VAL A 31 14.67 -2.58 21.39
N GLU A 32 14.31 -3.87 21.27
CA GLU A 32 13.75 -4.48 20.06
C GLU A 32 14.52 -4.04 18.81
N PRO A 33 15.77 -4.47 18.62
CA PRO A 33 16.63 -3.97 17.54
C PRO A 33 16.09 -4.31 16.13
N ASP A 34 15.23 -5.33 16.02
CA ASP A 34 14.59 -5.71 14.77
C ASP A 34 13.49 -4.72 14.35
N VAL A 35 13.02 -3.87 15.27
CA VAL A 35 12.10 -2.76 14.98
C VAL A 35 12.88 -1.57 14.46
N LEU A 36 12.82 -1.34 13.14
CA LEU A 36 13.57 -0.28 12.47
C LEU A 36 12.80 1.05 12.52
N VAL A 37 13.36 2.04 13.20
CA VAL A 37 12.80 3.39 13.25
C VAL A 37 13.56 4.30 12.29
N ASP A 38 12.80 5.14 11.57
CA ASP A 38 13.38 6.08 10.61
C ASP A 38 14.18 7.20 11.31
N ILE A 39 15.43 7.41 10.90
CA ILE A 39 16.34 8.40 11.48
C ILE A 39 15.75 9.81 11.45
N SER A 40 15.12 10.20 10.35
CA SER A 40 14.55 11.54 10.21
C SER A 40 13.38 11.77 11.18
N THR A 41 12.62 10.73 11.51
CA THR A 41 11.49 10.84 12.45
C THR A 41 11.95 10.94 13.90
N ILE A 42 13.03 10.24 14.28
CA ILE A 42 13.67 10.41 15.61
C ILE A 42 14.22 11.81 15.74
N ALA A 43 15.00 12.25 14.75
CA ALA A 43 15.60 13.57 14.72
C ALA A 43 14.55 14.70 14.80
N ALA A 44 13.41 14.55 14.14
CA ALA A 44 12.31 15.51 14.21
C ALA A 44 11.72 15.69 15.62
N CYS A 45 11.98 14.78 16.55
CA CYS A 45 11.54 14.90 17.95
C CYS A 45 12.45 15.82 18.77
N PHE A 46 13.67 16.13 18.30
CA PHE A 46 14.62 17.03 18.97
C PHE A 46 14.29 18.48 18.61
N GLN A 47 13.59 19.15 19.48
CA GLN A 47 13.13 20.51 19.31
C GLN A 47 13.80 21.46 20.31
N ASP A 48 13.78 22.76 20.03
CA ASP A 48 14.38 23.78 20.90
C ASP A 48 13.81 23.78 22.33
N TYR A 49 12.59 23.28 22.52
CA TYR A 49 11.89 23.18 23.81
C TYR A 49 12.06 21.82 24.51
N GLY A 50 12.73 20.85 23.91
CA GLY A 50 13.00 19.53 24.44
C GLY A 50 12.75 18.41 23.44
N HIS A 51 12.93 17.17 23.87
CA HIS A 51 12.63 15.97 23.08
C HIS A 51 11.89 14.93 23.94
N HIS A 52 10.83 14.33 23.36
CA HIS A 52 9.99 13.40 24.09
C HIS A 52 9.34 12.41 23.09
N PRO A 53 9.17 11.09 23.42
CA PRO A 53 8.57 10.10 22.52
C PRO A 53 7.15 10.44 22.08
N LEU A 54 6.36 11.17 22.88
CA LEU A 54 5.04 11.65 22.46
C LEU A 54 5.09 12.62 21.27
N ALA A 55 6.20 13.33 21.05
CA ALA A 55 6.36 14.16 19.85
C ALA A 55 6.32 13.32 18.58
N TYR A 56 6.93 12.13 18.62
CA TYR A 56 6.86 11.17 17.52
C TYR A 56 5.42 10.75 17.22
N LEU A 57 4.66 10.32 18.23
CA LEU A 57 3.26 9.92 18.06
C LEU A 57 2.38 11.08 17.55
N ILE A 58 2.52 12.28 18.13
CA ILE A 58 1.80 13.47 17.67
C ILE A 58 2.10 13.79 16.21
N ASN A 59 3.37 13.66 15.78
CA ASN A 59 3.75 13.89 14.38
C ASN A 59 3.12 12.86 13.41
N ARG A 60 2.91 11.62 13.85
CA ARG A 60 2.19 10.60 13.06
C ARG A 60 0.68 10.88 12.98
N LEU A 61 0.10 11.49 14.01
CA LEU A 61 -1.32 11.87 14.05
C LEU A 61 -1.62 13.15 13.28
N LYS A 62 -0.64 14.05 13.10
CA LYS A 62 -0.82 15.29 12.36
C LYS A 62 -1.22 15.04 10.92
N PRO A 63 -2.16 15.84 10.36
CA PRO A 63 -2.43 15.82 8.92
C PRO A 63 -1.17 16.06 8.11
N SER A 64 -1.13 15.52 6.89
CA SER A 64 -0.05 15.83 5.95
C SER A 64 -0.03 17.34 5.66
N ALA A 65 1.15 17.96 5.80
CA ALA A 65 1.31 19.37 5.51
C ALA A 65 1.70 19.57 4.03
N ASN A 66 1.13 20.62 3.42
CA ASN A 66 1.49 21.06 2.08
C ASN A 66 1.73 22.58 2.12
N THR A 67 2.99 22.96 2.34
CA THR A 67 3.37 24.35 2.51
C THR A 67 4.52 24.73 1.57
N SER A 68 4.62 26.01 1.24
CA SER A 68 5.70 26.54 0.37
C SER A 68 7.11 26.16 0.85
N PRO A 69 7.44 26.15 2.17
CA PRO A 69 8.73 25.67 2.64
C PRO A 69 9.00 24.19 2.35
N ILE A 70 7.99 23.32 2.41
CA ILE A 70 8.12 21.89 2.07
C ILE A 70 8.41 21.74 0.59
N LEU A 71 7.67 22.43 -0.26
CA LEU A 71 7.88 22.43 -1.71
C LEU A 71 9.28 22.94 -2.09
N LEU A 72 9.77 23.98 -1.39
CA LEU A 72 11.12 24.48 -1.59
C LEU A 72 12.18 23.49 -1.13
N GLY A 73 11.92 22.73 -0.06
CA GLY A 73 12.76 21.65 0.41
C GLY A 73 12.91 20.54 -0.62
N ASN A 74 11.79 20.06 -1.13
CA ASN A 74 11.77 19.02 -2.17
C ASN A 74 12.51 19.50 -3.44
N PHE A 75 12.23 20.73 -3.87
CA PHE A 75 12.96 21.35 -5.01
C PHE A 75 14.46 21.39 -4.77
N ALA A 76 14.90 21.80 -3.57
CA ALA A 76 16.32 21.94 -3.26
C ALA A 76 17.04 20.59 -3.22
N GLY A 77 16.40 19.52 -2.72
CA GLY A 77 16.91 18.15 -2.81
C GLY A 77 17.10 17.72 -4.26
N THR A 78 16.05 17.85 -5.08
CA THR A 78 16.11 17.55 -6.52
C THR A 78 17.19 18.37 -7.24
N ALA A 79 17.39 19.64 -6.86
CA ALA A 79 18.42 20.48 -7.46
C ALA A 79 19.84 20.02 -7.07
N LEU A 80 20.07 19.58 -5.83
CA LEU A 80 21.35 19.01 -5.41
C LEU A 80 21.75 17.85 -6.31
N ASP A 81 20.83 16.91 -6.49
CA ASP A 81 21.06 15.72 -7.29
C ASP A 81 21.36 16.08 -8.77
N GLN A 82 20.56 16.97 -9.36
CA GLN A 82 20.78 17.39 -10.75
C GLN A 82 22.12 18.10 -10.94
N ILE A 83 22.53 18.95 -9.99
CA ILE A 83 23.83 19.69 -10.07
C ILE A 83 25.01 18.72 -9.92
N ILE A 84 24.88 17.67 -9.13
CA ILE A 84 25.94 16.66 -9.01
C ILE A 84 26.13 15.91 -10.32
N HIS A 85 25.04 15.57 -11.04
CA HIS A 85 25.13 14.91 -12.35
C HIS A 85 25.58 15.87 -13.47
N ASP A 86 24.95 17.04 -13.54
CA ASP A 86 25.22 18.07 -14.54
C ASP A 86 25.43 19.42 -13.86
N PRO A 87 26.70 19.87 -13.69
CA PRO A 87 26.99 21.16 -13.10
C PRO A 87 26.38 22.36 -13.83
N GLU A 88 26.15 22.21 -15.14
CA GLU A 88 25.61 23.26 -16.01
C GLU A 88 24.08 23.16 -16.19
N ALA A 89 23.40 22.25 -15.47
CA ALA A 89 21.95 22.04 -15.57
C ALA A 89 21.16 23.37 -15.47
N ASP A 90 20.23 23.59 -16.40
CA ASP A 90 19.48 24.85 -16.48
C ASP A 90 18.47 24.99 -15.33
N PHE A 91 18.45 26.14 -14.67
CA PHE A 91 17.52 26.42 -13.58
C PHE A 91 16.04 26.35 -14.02
N GLY A 92 15.76 26.79 -15.23
CA GLY A 92 14.38 26.76 -15.76
C GLY A 92 13.89 25.33 -16.00
N ASP A 93 14.79 24.44 -16.42
CA ASP A 93 14.47 23.02 -16.59
C ASP A 93 14.26 22.32 -15.24
N MET A 94 15.11 22.60 -14.25
CA MET A 94 14.93 22.11 -12.86
C MET A 94 13.58 22.53 -12.30
N LEU A 95 13.20 23.78 -12.48
CA LEU A 95 11.94 24.31 -11.97
C LEU A 95 10.72 23.68 -12.66
N ARG A 96 10.81 23.46 -13.98
CA ARG A 96 9.75 22.81 -14.75
C ARG A 96 9.58 21.34 -14.36
N ALA A 97 10.67 20.61 -14.18
CA ALA A 97 10.64 19.23 -13.72
C ALA A 97 9.94 19.13 -12.36
N SER A 98 10.33 19.96 -11.39
CA SER A 98 9.72 20.00 -10.05
C SER A 98 8.20 20.31 -10.12
N PHE A 99 7.79 21.23 -10.97
CA PHE A 99 6.35 21.54 -11.15
C PHE A 99 5.58 20.38 -11.76
N SER A 100 6.17 19.62 -12.66
CA SER A 100 5.53 18.44 -13.27
C SER A 100 5.41 17.29 -12.26
N GLU A 101 6.48 16.97 -11.56
CA GLU A 101 6.54 15.87 -10.59
C GLU A 101 5.62 16.08 -9.38
N GLN A 102 5.52 17.33 -8.89
CA GLN A 102 4.75 17.70 -7.71
C GLN A 102 3.53 18.57 -8.06
N ALA A 103 2.97 18.37 -9.24
CA ALA A 103 1.89 19.21 -9.77
C ALA A 103 0.71 19.39 -8.82
N LEU A 104 0.23 18.29 -8.20
CA LEU A 104 -0.87 18.33 -7.24
C LEU A 104 -0.53 19.19 -6.02
N GLN A 105 0.67 19.00 -5.45
CA GLN A 105 1.11 19.74 -4.28
C GLN A 105 1.22 21.25 -4.58
N PHE A 106 1.81 21.64 -5.71
CA PHE A 106 1.88 23.04 -6.11
C PHE A 106 0.50 23.66 -6.35
N CYS A 107 -0.43 22.90 -6.95
CA CYS A 107 -1.80 23.39 -7.20
C CYS A 107 -2.62 23.57 -5.92
N THR A 108 -2.33 22.78 -4.87
CA THR A 108 -3.12 22.76 -3.63
C THR A 108 -2.44 23.47 -2.46
N CYS A 109 -1.24 24.01 -2.64
CA CYS A 109 -0.50 24.74 -1.61
C CYS A 109 -1.10 26.16 -1.44
N GLU A 110 -1.75 26.41 -0.30
CA GLU A 110 -2.46 27.67 -0.04
C GLU A 110 -1.51 28.88 0.08
N ASP A 111 -0.33 28.68 0.67
CA ASP A 111 0.67 29.75 0.86
C ASP A 111 1.67 29.89 -0.32
N PHE A 112 1.38 29.23 -1.46
CA PHE A 112 2.27 29.26 -2.61
C PHE A 112 2.24 30.61 -3.34
N ASN A 113 3.42 31.25 -3.40
CA ASN A 113 3.65 32.44 -4.19
C ASN A 113 4.71 32.18 -5.26
N PRO A 114 4.36 32.12 -6.57
CA PRO A 114 5.28 31.73 -7.64
C PRO A 114 6.51 32.63 -7.77
N VAL A 115 6.35 33.95 -7.56
CA VAL A 115 7.46 34.92 -7.68
C VAL A 115 8.46 34.74 -6.54
N LYS A 116 7.95 34.62 -5.31
CA LYS A 116 8.79 34.38 -4.13
C LYS A 116 9.48 33.03 -4.23
N PHE A 117 8.73 31.99 -4.62
CA PHE A 117 9.27 30.63 -4.76
C PHE A 117 10.40 30.60 -5.79
N LYS A 118 10.22 31.20 -6.98
CA LYS A 118 11.27 31.28 -8.01
C LYS A 118 12.54 31.99 -7.49
N THR A 119 12.38 33.07 -6.73
CA THR A 119 13.50 33.81 -6.16
C THR A 119 14.26 32.99 -5.11
N ASP A 120 13.50 32.32 -4.22
CA ASP A 120 14.10 31.47 -3.18
C ASP A 120 14.72 30.22 -3.79
N ALA A 121 14.11 29.59 -4.80
CA ALA A 121 14.63 28.45 -5.54
C ALA A 121 15.96 28.79 -6.27
N LEU A 122 16.01 29.93 -6.95
CA LEU A 122 17.26 30.37 -7.61
C LEU A 122 18.38 30.56 -6.60
N ARG A 123 18.09 31.12 -5.41
CA ARG A 123 19.06 31.25 -4.32
C ARG A 123 19.57 29.89 -3.87
N GLN A 124 18.67 28.89 -3.69
CA GLN A 124 19.04 27.52 -3.34
C GLN A 124 20.01 26.95 -4.37
N VAL A 125 19.66 26.99 -5.66
CA VAL A 125 20.50 26.46 -6.75
C VAL A 125 21.88 27.09 -6.77
N ASN A 126 21.98 28.42 -6.66
CA ASN A 126 23.29 29.11 -6.66
C ASN A 126 24.18 28.71 -5.47
N ASN A 127 23.57 28.57 -4.28
CA ASN A 127 24.33 28.17 -3.09
C ASN A 127 24.72 26.69 -3.14
N ILE A 128 23.84 25.81 -3.67
CA ILE A 128 24.12 24.39 -3.86
C ILE A 128 25.28 24.20 -4.83
N ARG A 129 25.29 24.88 -5.99
CA ARG A 129 26.42 24.83 -6.94
C ARG A 129 27.76 25.17 -6.28
N GLN A 130 27.79 26.29 -5.57
CA GLN A 130 28.99 26.70 -4.87
C GLN A 130 29.43 25.68 -3.80
N ALA A 131 28.46 25.07 -3.09
CA ALA A 131 28.76 24.06 -2.09
C ALA A 131 29.28 22.76 -2.73
N VAL A 132 28.66 22.32 -3.83
CA VAL A 132 29.08 21.13 -4.59
C VAL A 132 30.51 21.36 -5.16
N ASP A 133 30.80 22.52 -5.74
CA ASP A 133 32.13 22.85 -6.25
C ASP A 133 33.19 22.86 -5.12
N ALA A 134 32.84 23.40 -3.96
CA ALA A 134 33.74 23.39 -2.80
C ALA A 134 34.01 21.97 -2.30
N LEU A 135 32.99 21.15 -2.13
CA LEU A 135 33.10 19.75 -1.68
C LEU A 135 33.98 18.93 -2.64
N PHE A 136 33.69 18.97 -3.94
CA PHE A 136 34.40 18.17 -4.93
C PHE A 136 35.77 18.79 -5.38
N THR A 137 36.24 19.83 -4.71
CA THR A 137 37.64 20.19 -4.71
C THR A 137 38.48 19.26 -3.81
N GLU A 138 37.89 18.71 -2.76
CA GLU A 138 38.52 17.83 -1.78
C GLU A 138 38.20 16.33 -2.03
N TYR A 139 37.06 16.03 -2.61
CA TYR A 139 36.54 14.66 -2.85
C TYR A 139 36.39 14.38 -4.34
N ASP A 140 36.41 13.09 -4.70
CA ASP A 140 36.18 12.65 -6.09
C ASP A 140 34.67 12.63 -6.42
N ARG A 141 34.26 13.48 -7.35
CA ARG A 141 32.87 13.59 -7.79
C ARG A 141 32.31 12.28 -8.40
N ASN A 142 33.17 11.49 -9.05
CA ASN A 142 32.77 10.21 -9.62
C ASN A 142 32.39 9.15 -8.56
N LYS A 143 32.73 9.41 -7.29
CA LYS A 143 32.35 8.58 -6.15
C LYS A 143 31.06 9.05 -5.47
N ALA A 144 30.42 10.12 -5.97
CA ALA A 144 29.19 10.64 -5.37
C ALA A 144 28.05 9.63 -5.49
N LEU A 145 27.40 9.33 -4.37
CA LEU A 145 26.18 8.52 -4.27
C LEU A 145 25.07 9.42 -3.75
N LEU A 146 23.97 9.47 -4.49
CA LEU A 146 22.80 10.27 -4.16
C LEU A 146 21.75 9.42 -3.47
N GLU A 147 21.21 9.96 -2.39
CA GLU A 147 20.15 9.32 -1.64
C GLU A 147 20.41 7.84 -1.23
N PRO A 148 21.65 7.43 -0.88
CA PRO A 148 21.95 6.08 -0.45
C PRO A 148 21.14 5.74 0.82
N SER A 149 20.57 4.56 0.84
CA SER A 149 19.77 4.06 1.97
C SER A 149 20.58 3.11 2.85
N PHE A 150 20.22 3.06 4.12
CA PHE A 150 20.86 2.21 5.12
C PHE A 150 19.83 1.56 6.03
N VAL A 151 20.13 0.34 6.43
CA VAL A 151 19.49 -0.39 7.52
C VAL A 151 20.54 -0.79 8.53
N CYS A 152 20.31 -0.53 9.81
CA CYS A 152 21.20 -0.90 10.90
C CYS A 152 20.42 -1.65 11.98
N LYS A 153 20.40 -2.97 11.90
CA LYS A 153 19.72 -3.83 12.90
C LYS A 153 20.33 -3.67 14.29
N ALA A 154 21.64 -3.47 14.39
CA ALA A 154 22.30 -3.27 15.69
C ALA A 154 21.72 -2.08 16.49
N LEU A 155 21.38 -0.99 15.80
CA LEU A 155 20.80 0.22 16.38
C LEU A 155 19.27 0.29 16.26
N GLY A 156 18.65 -0.61 15.51
CA GLY A 156 17.23 -0.56 15.18
C GLY A 156 16.86 0.69 14.36
N LEU A 157 17.71 1.05 13.39
CA LEU A 157 17.59 2.26 12.59
C LEU A 157 17.50 1.95 11.10
N ARG A 158 16.79 2.81 10.39
CA ARG A 158 16.88 2.93 8.93
C ARG A 158 16.89 4.39 8.52
N GLY A 159 17.46 4.71 7.36
CA GLY A 159 17.45 6.06 6.86
C GLY A 159 18.07 6.18 5.49
N ARG A 160 18.02 7.40 4.94
CA ARG A 160 18.52 7.76 3.62
C ARG A 160 19.25 9.08 3.74
N VAL A 161 20.50 9.10 3.32
CA VAL A 161 21.38 10.27 3.33
C VAL A 161 21.22 11.02 2.02
N ASP A 162 21.28 12.35 2.01
CA ASP A 162 21.12 13.14 0.78
C ASP A 162 22.30 12.93 -0.19
N LEU A 163 23.55 12.94 0.33
CA LEU A 163 24.76 12.72 -0.48
C LEU A 163 25.84 12.03 0.33
N MET A 164 26.52 11.05 -0.24
CA MET A 164 27.71 10.41 0.32
C MET A 164 28.68 10.03 -0.79
N THR A 165 29.98 9.82 -0.46
CA THR A 165 30.91 9.18 -1.38
C THR A 165 30.95 7.66 -1.20
N SER A 166 31.14 6.89 -2.28
CA SER A 166 31.18 5.42 -2.25
C SER A 166 32.32 4.85 -1.40
N ASP A 167 33.37 5.64 -1.15
CA ASP A 167 34.46 5.31 -0.22
C ASP A 167 34.16 5.72 1.23
N MET A 168 32.92 6.20 1.50
CA MET A 168 32.42 6.63 2.82
C MET A 168 33.24 7.71 3.51
N ARG A 169 34.02 8.52 2.76
CA ARG A 169 34.84 9.59 3.33
C ARG A 169 34.07 10.87 3.55
N LEU A 170 32.95 11.08 2.84
CA LEU A 170 32.11 12.27 2.93
C LEU A 170 30.65 11.84 3.11
N LEU A 171 29.96 12.48 4.06
CA LEU A 171 28.51 12.41 4.28
C LEU A 171 27.95 13.82 4.34
N VAL A 172 26.93 14.12 3.53
CA VAL A 172 26.29 15.44 3.49
C VAL A 172 24.78 15.28 3.70
N GLU A 173 24.22 16.04 4.61
CA GLU A 173 22.77 16.20 4.78
C GLU A 173 22.38 17.63 4.41
N GLN A 174 21.41 17.80 3.52
CA GLN A 174 20.97 19.11 3.02
C GLN A 174 19.71 19.61 3.73
N LYS A 175 19.68 20.90 4.03
CA LYS A 175 18.51 21.59 4.59
C LYS A 175 18.26 22.92 3.87
N SER A 176 17.07 23.09 3.30
CA SER A 176 16.65 24.31 2.59
C SER A 176 16.17 25.42 3.53
N GLY A 177 15.96 25.11 4.80
CA GLY A 177 15.35 26.00 5.80
C GLY A 177 16.35 26.93 6.49
N LYS A 178 15.83 27.65 7.51
CA LYS A 178 16.66 28.51 8.38
C LYS A 178 17.38 27.68 9.42
N LYS A 179 18.61 28.05 9.72
CA LYS A 179 19.34 27.64 10.94
C LYS A 179 19.04 28.59 12.11
N TRP A 180 19.24 28.10 13.33
CA TRP A 180 19.15 28.90 14.56
C TRP A 180 20.52 28.81 15.25
N GLY A 181 21.21 29.93 15.35
CA GLY A 181 22.62 29.90 15.72
C GLY A 181 23.47 29.19 14.66
N SER A 182 24.26 28.21 15.07
CA SER A 182 25.07 27.41 14.14
C SER A 182 24.22 26.38 13.36
N TYR A 183 23.34 25.64 14.04
CA TYR A 183 22.47 24.60 13.45
C TYR A 183 21.22 24.40 14.32
N ARG A 184 20.23 23.65 13.79
CA ARG A 184 19.12 23.11 14.59
C ARG A 184 19.51 21.77 15.17
N GLU A 185 19.17 21.52 16.43
CA GLU A 185 19.48 20.27 17.13
C GLU A 185 18.96 19.04 16.39
N ALA A 186 17.73 19.09 15.87
CA ALA A 186 17.14 18.03 15.03
C ALA A 186 18.03 17.66 13.83
N HIS A 187 18.61 18.64 13.12
CA HIS A 187 19.43 18.38 11.97
C HIS A 187 20.80 17.80 12.37
N PHE A 188 21.32 18.25 13.51
CA PHE A 188 22.55 17.71 14.06
C PHE A 188 22.39 16.24 14.51
N VAL A 189 21.30 15.95 15.24
CA VAL A 189 20.96 14.57 15.64
C VAL A 189 20.81 13.66 14.43
N GLN A 190 20.20 14.15 13.36
CA GLN A 190 20.03 13.35 12.15
C GLN A 190 21.37 12.87 11.58
N VAL A 191 22.34 13.77 11.43
CA VAL A 191 23.66 13.38 10.91
C VAL A 191 24.47 12.52 11.89
N LEU A 192 24.30 12.73 13.20
CA LEU A 192 24.92 11.86 14.23
C LEU A 192 24.37 10.42 14.14
N LEU A 193 23.07 10.25 13.91
CA LEU A 193 22.47 8.92 13.74
C LEU A 193 22.96 8.24 12.46
N TYR A 194 23.11 8.96 11.34
CA TYR A 194 23.74 8.40 10.14
C TYR A 194 25.19 7.98 10.39
N TYR A 195 25.94 8.83 11.07
CA TYR A 195 27.31 8.47 11.47
C TYR A 195 27.33 7.20 12.35
N GLY A 196 26.41 7.10 13.30
CA GLY A 196 26.24 5.88 14.09
C GLY A 196 25.99 4.65 13.23
N VAL A 197 25.13 4.76 12.20
CA VAL A 197 24.91 3.66 11.26
C VAL A 197 26.20 3.25 10.55
N LEU A 198 26.98 4.21 10.05
CA LEU A 198 28.26 3.91 9.39
C LEU A 198 29.24 3.23 10.34
N ARG A 199 29.33 3.70 11.58
CA ARG A 199 30.20 3.13 12.62
C ARG A 199 29.83 1.68 12.92
N TYR A 200 28.55 1.37 13.13
CA TYR A 200 28.14 0.02 13.55
C TYR A 200 28.03 -0.97 12.39
N ASN A 201 27.64 -0.53 11.20
CA ASN A 201 27.55 -1.41 10.03
C ASN A 201 28.91 -1.67 9.38
N PHE A 202 29.77 -0.65 9.27
CA PHE A 202 31.02 -0.71 8.50
C PHE A 202 32.27 -0.57 9.36
N GLN A 203 32.14 -0.51 10.69
CA GLN A 203 33.23 -0.41 11.66
C GLN A 203 34.18 0.78 11.39
N LEU A 204 33.62 1.89 10.90
CA LEU A 204 34.39 3.07 10.59
C LEU A 204 34.76 3.86 11.87
N ASP A 205 36.02 4.33 11.92
CA ASP A 205 36.48 5.22 12.97
C ASP A 205 35.96 6.66 12.79
N THR A 206 35.81 7.40 13.89
CA THR A 206 35.29 8.77 13.91
C THR A 206 36.05 9.74 12.99
N ASP A 207 37.34 9.56 12.81
CA ASP A 207 38.19 10.45 12.03
C ASP A 207 38.27 10.08 10.55
N SER A 208 37.57 9.03 10.12
CA SER A 208 37.58 8.54 8.74
C SER A 208 36.49 9.11 7.85
N VAL A 209 35.43 9.71 8.43
CA VAL A 209 34.28 10.25 7.72
C VAL A 209 34.12 11.75 8.03
N ASP A 210 34.16 12.57 7.00
CA ASP A 210 33.84 14.00 7.10
C ASP A 210 32.32 14.18 6.97
N ILE A 211 31.70 14.70 8.02
CA ILE A 211 30.27 14.93 8.08
C ILE A 211 29.97 16.39 7.84
N ARG A 212 29.15 16.69 6.87
CA ARG A 212 28.76 18.04 6.47
C ARG A 212 27.26 18.24 6.61
N LEU A 213 26.88 19.44 7.11
CA LEU A 213 25.50 19.89 7.12
C LEU A 213 25.37 21.08 6.17
N LEU A 214 24.61 20.93 5.07
CA LEU A 214 24.46 21.97 4.05
C LEU A 214 23.13 22.70 4.23
N TYR A 215 23.17 23.94 4.73
CA TYR A 215 22.03 24.86 4.69
C TYR A 215 22.01 25.64 3.38
N SER A 216 21.40 25.13 2.36
CA SER A 216 21.41 25.70 1.00
C SER A 216 20.73 27.08 0.86
N LYS A 217 20.05 27.54 1.91
CA LYS A 217 19.55 28.91 2.00
C LYS A 217 20.66 29.97 2.11
N TYR A 218 21.84 29.60 2.61
CA TYR A 218 22.95 30.49 2.92
C TYR A 218 24.13 30.26 1.98
N PRO A 219 24.98 31.26 1.75
CA PRO A 219 26.23 31.07 1.00
C PRO A 219 27.16 30.06 1.70
N VAL A 220 28.06 29.44 0.95
CA VAL A 220 28.91 28.33 1.42
C VAL A 220 29.62 28.63 2.73
N SER A 221 30.18 29.84 2.89
CA SER A 221 30.90 30.25 4.11
C SER A 221 30.05 30.22 5.39
N GLU A 222 28.73 30.25 5.25
CA GLU A 222 27.78 30.22 6.38
C GLU A 222 26.91 28.96 6.36
N GLY A 223 26.72 28.37 5.19
CA GLY A 223 25.75 27.28 4.94
C GLY A 223 26.35 25.87 5.00
N LEU A 224 27.59 25.69 4.59
CA LEU A 224 28.31 24.42 4.65
C LEU A 224 29.06 24.32 5.97
N LEU A 225 28.59 23.42 6.85
CA LEU A 225 29.11 23.32 8.22
C LEU A 225 29.76 21.97 8.45
N ASP A 226 30.94 21.98 9.10
CA ASP A 226 31.55 20.78 9.65
C ASP A 226 30.76 20.31 10.89
N VAL A 227 30.50 19.05 11.00
CA VAL A 227 29.78 18.44 12.13
C VAL A 227 30.76 17.60 12.95
N ALA A 228 31.08 18.05 14.15
CA ALA A 228 31.88 17.28 15.11
C ALA A 228 31.01 16.16 15.74
N ASN A 229 31.62 15.02 15.99
CA ASN A 229 30.94 13.94 16.71
C ASN A 229 30.56 14.37 18.14
N ASN A 230 29.39 13.92 18.61
CA ASN A 230 28.88 14.10 19.97
C ASN A 230 28.25 12.80 20.47
N ASP A 231 29.06 11.95 21.07
CA ASP A 231 28.62 10.64 21.56
C ASP A 231 27.49 10.74 22.61
N ALA A 232 27.51 11.77 23.46
CA ALA A 232 26.45 11.96 24.44
C ALA A 232 25.08 12.20 23.79
N LEU A 233 25.02 13.08 22.78
CA LEU A 233 23.79 13.38 22.07
C LEU A 233 23.36 12.20 21.17
N PHE A 234 24.30 11.47 20.61
CA PHE A 234 24.00 10.22 19.89
C PHE A 234 23.34 9.19 20.80
N ARG A 235 23.89 8.93 22.01
CA ARG A 235 23.30 8.01 22.98
C ARG A 235 21.91 8.47 23.44
N GLU A 236 21.70 9.76 23.60
CA GLU A 236 20.41 10.37 23.92
C GLU A 236 19.39 10.12 22.80
N ALA A 237 19.81 10.21 21.54
CA ALA A 237 18.97 9.92 20.38
C ALA A 237 18.58 8.42 20.29
N ILE A 238 19.50 7.50 20.57
CA ILE A 238 19.19 6.06 20.66
C ILE A 238 18.26 5.78 21.85
N HIS A 239 18.47 6.44 22.99
CA HIS A 239 17.58 6.31 24.12
C HIS A 239 16.14 6.78 23.76
N LEU A 240 16.00 7.92 23.08
CA LEU A 240 14.69 8.36 22.58
C LEU A 240 14.06 7.36 21.61
N ARG A 241 14.84 6.76 20.70
CA ARG A 241 14.39 5.67 19.84
C ARG A 241 13.83 4.50 20.64
N ASN A 242 14.52 4.10 21.71
CA ASN A 242 14.06 3.02 22.59
C ASN A 242 12.73 3.36 23.28
N LEU A 243 12.57 4.58 23.75
CA LEU A 243 11.32 5.06 24.35
C LEU A 243 10.16 5.09 23.33
N ILE A 244 10.43 5.47 22.08
CA ILE A 244 9.46 5.44 20.98
C ILE A 244 8.96 4.01 20.77
N VAL A 245 9.86 3.04 20.62
CA VAL A 245 9.50 1.64 20.39
C VAL A 245 8.73 1.07 21.59
N ALA A 246 9.18 1.34 22.82
CA ALA A 246 8.48 0.89 24.01
C ALA A 246 7.06 1.48 24.13
N MET A 247 6.88 2.74 23.75
CA MET A 247 5.56 3.39 23.71
C MET A 247 4.64 2.72 22.67
N GLU A 248 5.12 2.48 21.46
CA GLU A 248 4.32 1.81 20.41
C GLU A 248 3.97 0.37 20.82
N MET A 249 4.93 -0.38 21.35
CA MET A 249 4.69 -1.74 21.89
C MET A 249 3.69 -1.73 23.05
N LYS A 250 3.73 -0.70 23.89
CA LYS A 250 2.73 -0.51 24.96
C LYS A 250 1.32 -0.30 24.40
N ILE A 251 1.18 0.49 23.32
CA ILE A 251 -0.11 0.66 22.64
C ILE A 251 -0.58 -0.69 22.06
N ALA A 252 0.28 -1.40 21.37
CA ALA A 252 -0.05 -2.71 20.78
C ALA A 252 -0.49 -3.75 21.81
N ARG A 253 0.12 -3.77 23.00
CA ARG A 253 -0.15 -4.76 24.06
C ARG A 253 -1.27 -4.36 25.01
N LYS A 254 -1.38 -3.06 25.36
CA LYS A 254 -2.27 -2.55 26.42
C LYS A 254 -3.36 -1.62 25.92
N GLY A 255 -3.33 -1.31 24.63
CA GLY A 255 -4.29 -0.40 23.99
C GLY A 255 -3.84 1.06 23.98
N PHE A 256 -4.47 1.84 23.10
CA PHE A 256 -4.17 3.26 22.88
C PHE A 256 -4.46 4.12 24.13
N SER A 257 -5.49 3.79 24.90
CA SER A 257 -5.85 4.45 26.16
C SER A 257 -4.69 4.48 27.16
N SER A 258 -3.77 3.50 27.08
CA SER A 258 -2.58 3.44 27.94
C SER A 258 -1.62 4.64 27.75
N VAL A 259 -1.74 5.36 26.63
CA VAL A 259 -0.90 6.52 26.26
C VAL A 259 -1.75 7.77 26.07
N LEU A 260 -3.03 7.65 25.75
CA LEU A 260 -3.94 8.76 25.41
C LEU A 260 -3.99 9.83 26.51
N SER A 261 -4.05 9.44 27.78
CA SER A 261 -4.06 10.38 28.92
C SER A 261 -2.77 11.19 29.07
N GLN A 262 -1.66 10.72 28.46
CA GLN A 262 -0.36 11.37 28.48
C GLN A 262 -0.17 12.32 27.28
N LEU A 263 -1.07 12.30 26.27
CA LEU A 263 -1.02 13.18 25.11
C LEU A 263 -1.40 14.62 25.50
N GLN A 264 -0.56 15.23 26.33
CA GLN A 264 -0.71 16.61 26.81
C GLN A 264 0.43 17.46 26.23
N PRO A 265 0.16 18.64 25.66
CA PRO A 265 1.20 19.50 25.10
C PRO A 265 2.34 19.82 26.07
N ASP A 266 2.01 20.05 27.33
CA ASP A 266 2.99 20.51 28.34
C ASP A 266 4.07 19.49 28.68
N VAL A 267 3.84 18.20 28.42
CA VAL A 267 4.86 17.14 28.59
C VAL A 267 6.06 17.33 27.64
N LEU A 268 5.86 18.00 26.52
CA LEU A 268 6.93 18.28 25.55
C LEU A 268 7.84 19.42 25.97
N LEU A 269 7.40 20.28 26.91
CA LEU A 269 8.20 21.42 27.41
C LEU A 269 9.18 20.96 28.50
N GLN A 270 10.41 20.67 28.09
CA GLN A 270 11.47 20.25 29.02
C GLN A 270 12.48 21.37 29.31
N ARG A 271 12.56 22.40 28.45
CA ARG A 271 13.48 23.54 28.57
C ARG A 271 12.71 24.81 28.90
N GLN A 272 12.78 25.25 30.15
CA GLN A 272 11.97 26.37 30.66
C GLN A 272 12.31 27.71 30.01
N GLU A 273 13.54 27.91 29.54
CA GLU A 273 13.96 29.09 28.80
C GLU A 273 13.23 29.25 27.44
N LYS A 274 12.57 28.20 26.96
CA LYS A 274 11.74 28.19 25.75
C LYS A 274 10.23 28.27 26.03
N SER A 275 9.83 28.46 27.29
CA SER A 275 8.43 28.42 27.71
C SER A 275 7.56 29.43 26.95
N ASP A 276 8.00 30.69 26.80
CA ASP A 276 7.24 31.72 26.06
C ASP A 276 7.02 31.35 24.60
N PHE A 277 8.08 30.86 23.93
CA PHE A 277 7.99 30.40 22.54
C PHE A 277 7.04 29.20 22.43
N PHE A 278 7.19 28.21 23.32
CA PHE A 278 6.37 27.02 23.34
C PHE A 278 4.87 27.35 23.50
N HIS A 279 4.51 28.12 24.52
CA HIS A 279 3.09 28.46 24.79
C HIS A 279 2.48 29.34 23.70
N ARG A 280 3.29 30.20 23.04
CA ARG A 280 2.78 31.09 22.00
C ARG A 280 2.60 30.43 20.64
N TYR A 281 3.45 29.48 20.25
CA TYR A 281 3.51 28.96 18.88
C TYR A 281 3.33 27.45 18.79
N VAL A 282 3.87 26.67 19.70
CA VAL A 282 3.88 25.21 19.62
C VAL A 282 2.63 24.59 20.25
N ARG A 283 2.33 24.98 21.48
CA ARG A 283 1.17 24.48 22.22
C ARG A 283 -0.16 24.61 21.47
N PRO A 284 -0.52 25.77 20.88
CA PRO A 284 -1.78 25.90 20.16
C PRO A 284 -1.89 24.99 18.92
N GLU A 285 -0.77 24.71 18.26
CA GLU A 285 -0.73 23.78 17.10
C GLU A 285 -1.01 22.35 17.56
N ILE A 286 -0.36 21.92 18.66
CA ILE A 286 -0.57 20.58 19.23
C ILE A 286 -1.99 20.42 19.74
N GLU A 287 -2.51 21.41 20.48
CA GLU A 287 -3.89 21.41 20.97
C GLU A 287 -4.90 21.28 19.83
N ARG A 288 -4.71 22.02 18.72
CA ARG A 288 -5.53 21.91 17.52
C ARG A 288 -5.48 20.50 16.94
N THR A 289 -4.30 19.87 16.90
CA THR A 289 -4.13 18.51 16.41
C THR A 289 -4.85 17.49 17.28
N LEU A 290 -4.81 17.66 18.60
CA LEU A 290 -5.40 16.71 19.56
C LEU A 290 -6.87 16.99 19.87
N GLN A 291 -7.39 18.20 19.55
CA GLN A 291 -8.79 18.60 19.83
C GLN A 291 -9.83 17.58 19.35
N PRO A 292 -9.73 16.98 18.13
CA PRO A 292 -10.69 15.98 17.70
C PRO A 292 -10.81 14.80 18.67
N LEU A 293 -9.70 14.33 19.24
CA LEU A 293 -9.69 13.21 20.21
C LEU A 293 -10.47 13.52 21.49
N HIS A 294 -10.38 14.77 21.96
CA HIS A 294 -11.05 15.19 23.20
C HIS A 294 -12.55 15.46 23.03
N SER A 295 -13.03 15.58 21.82
CA SER A 295 -14.43 15.85 21.48
C SER A 295 -15.28 14.60 21.25
N LEU A 296 -14.68 13.41 21.28
CA LEU A 296 -15.35 12.14 20.98
C LEU A 296 -16.24 11.69 22.15
N SER A 297 -17.41 11.15 21.83
CA SER A 297 -18.26 10.40 22.76
C SER A 297 -17.60 9.09 23.21
N THR A 298 -18.06 8.49 24.29
CA THR A 298 -17.52 7.23 24.80
C THR A 298 -17.50 6.12 23.74
N THR A 299 -18.56 6.01 22.93
CA THR A 299 -18.63 5.00 21.85
C THR A 299 -17.60 5.27 20.75
N GLU A 300 -17.40 6.54 20.39
CA GLU A 300 -16.40 6.94 19.42
C GLU A 300 -14.98 6.74 19.95
N GLN A 301 -14.76 6.97 21.25
CA GLN A 301 -13.48 6.69 21.92
C GLN A 301 -13.16 5.19 21.92
N ASP A 302 -14.15 4.33 22.20
CA ASP A 302 -13.97 2.87 22.14
C ASP A 302 -13.67 2.39 20.70
N TYR A 303 -14.34 2.96 19.72
CA TYR A 303 -14.05 2.68 18.31
C TYR A 303 -12.60 3.06 17.94
N LEU A 304 -12.18 4.28 18.30
CA LEU A 304 -10.80 4.75 18.03
C LEU A 304 -9.76 3.89 18.77
N GLU A 305 -10.01 3.57 20.04
CA GLU A 305 -9.17 2.71 20.87
C GLU A 305 -8.87 1.37 20.18
N ARG A 306 -9.93 0.70 19.72
CA ARG A 306 -9.79 -0.59 19.02
C ARG A 306 -9.04 -0.46 17.70
N MET A 307 -9.36 0.55 16.89
CA MET A 307 -8.73 0.74 15.59
C MET A 307 -7.24 1.10 15.70
N VAL A 308 -6.86 2.01 16.63
CA VAL A 308 -5.45 2.37 16.85
C VAL A 308 -4.66 1.18 17.40
N THR A 309 -5.23 0.47 18.39
CA THR A 309 -4.60 -0.74 18.94
C THR A 309 -4.37 -1.78 17.85
N PHE A 310 -5.38 -2.01 17.01
CA PHE A 310 -5.30 -2.94 15.88
C PHE A 310 -4.17 -2.55 14.91
N ILE A 311 -4.05 -1.27 14.54
CA ILE A 311 -3.00 -0.79 13.63
C ILE A 311 -1.60 -1.03 14.20
N PHE A 312 -1.37 -0.75 15.49
CA PHE A 312 -0.05 -0.99 16.09
C PHE A 312 0.25 -2.48 16.24
N ARG A 313 -0.73 -3.31 16.55
CA ARG A 313 -0.55 -4.78 16.54
C ARG A 313 -0.20 -5.30 15.16
N GLU A 314 -0.85 -4.78 14.12
CA GLU A 314 -0.58 -5.15 12.72
C GLU A 314 0.84 -4.73 12.30
N GLN A 315 1.28 -3.53 12.69
CA GLN A 315 2.64 -3.04 12.43
C GLN A 315 3.70 -4.02 12.98
N PHE A 316 3.53 -4.48 14.21
CA PHE A 316 4.50 -5.39 14.81
C PHE A 316 4.37 -6.84 14.31
N ALA A 317 3.17 -7.29 13.98
CA ALA A 317 2.99 -8.60 13.38
C ALA A 317 3.69 -8.71 12.03
N GLN A 318 3.57 -7.69 11.18
CA GLN A 318 4.26 -7.63 9.89
C GLN A 318 5.79 -7.67 10.04
N LEU A 319 6.34 -6.97 11.02
CA LEU A 319 7.77 -6.98 11.30
C LEU A 319 8.28 -8.36 11.77
N LEU A 320 7.47 -9.08 12.54
CA LEU A 320 7.80 -10.41 13.05
C LEU A 320 7.63 -11.52 12.00
N THR A 321 6.78 -11.30 10.99
CA THR A 321 6.52 -12.26 9.90
C THR A 321 7.42 -12.07 8.69
N GLN A 322 8.27 -11.05 8.66
CA GLN A 322 9.19 -10.76 7.54
C GLN A 322 10.22 -11.88 7.27
N ASP A 323 10.43 -12.81 8.18
CA ASP A 323 11.24 -14.02 7.96
C ASP A 323 10.53 -15.09 7.12
N THR A 324 9.30 -14.86 6.67
CA THR A 324 8.52 -15.80 5.87
C THR A 324 8.10 -15.18 4.56
N ASP A 325 8.71 -15.60 3.46
CA ASP A 325 8.25 -15.53 2.05
C ASP A 325 7.33 -14.34 1.67
N GLU A 326 7.74 -13.10 1.95
CA GLU A 326 7.03 -11.94 1.42
C GLU A 326 7.14 -11.91 -0.11
N GLU A 327 6.00 -11.87 -0.74
CA GLU A 327 5.86 -11.88 -2.18
C GLU A 327 6.10 -10.48 -2.74
N LEU A 328 7.17 -10.31 -3.48
CA LEU A 328 7.41 -9.09 -4.24
C LEU A 328 6.35 -8.92 -5.33
N ARG A 329 5.78 -7.72 -5.44
CA ARG A 329 4.72 -7.38 -6.39
C ARG A 329 5.08 -6.10 -7.15
N ARG A 330 4.48 -5.95 -8.33
CA ARG A 330 4.51 -4.66 -9.02
C ARG A 330 3.95 -3.55 -8.11
N GLY A 331 4.72 -2.48 -7.97
CA GLY A 331 4.42 -1.35 -7.11
C GLY A 331 5.03 -1.44 -5.71
N ASP A 332 5.63 -2.58 -5.32
CA ASP A 332 6.32 -2.71 -4.05
C ASP A 332 7.64 -1.95 -4.06
N MET A 333 7.91 -1.31 -2.93
CA MET A 333 9.20 -0.69 -2.69
C MET A 333 10.22 -1.72 -2.24
N VAL A 334 11.40 -1.71 -2.86
CA VAL A 334 12.47 -2.65 -2.56
C VAL A 334 13.80 -1.94 -2.30
N TYR A 335 14.65 -2.59 -1.52
CA TYR A 335 16.09 -2.34 -1.50
C TYR A 335 16.75 -3.28 -2.49
N TYR A 336 17.74 -2.78 -3.24
CA TYR A 336 18.58 -3.59 -4.08
C TYR A 336 20.03 -3.17 -3.93
N TYR A 337 20.91 -4.16 -3.93
CA TYR A 337 22.33 -3.96 -3.73
C TYR A 337 23.15 -5.07 -4.40
N HIS A 338 24.43 -4.80 -4.65
CA HIS A 338 25.33 -5.78 -5.27
C HIS A 338 25.67 -6.91 -4.29
N LYS A 339 25.64 -8.15 -4.76
CA LYS A 339 25.96 -9.32 -3.96
C LYS A 339 27.47 -9.53 -3.89
N ASP A 340 28.12 -8.99 -2.87
CA ASP A 340 29.54 -9.20 -2.55
C ASP A 340 29.64 -10.08 -1.30
N GLY A 341 29.51 -11.41 -1.43
CA GLY A 341 29.54 -12.35 -0.31
C GLY A 341 28.14 -12.78 0.16
N ASP A 342 27.96 -12.98 1.47
CA ASP A 342 26.67 -13.32 2.06
C ASP A 342 25.71 -12.12 1.99
N PRO A 343 24.44 -12.30 1.59
CA PRO A 343 23.48 -11.23 1.51
C PRO A 343 23.11 -10.73 2.91
N ASP A 344 23.44 -9.48 3.22
CA ASP A 344 23.07 -8.81 4.47
C ASP A 344 22.89 -7.31 4.23
N LEU A 345 21.64 -6.83 4.36
CA LEU A 345 21.28 -5.41 4.23
C LEU A 345 22.16 -4.45 5.05
N CYS A 346 22.65 -4.91 6.22
CA CYS A 346 23.40 -4.06 7.13
C CYS A 346 24.81 -3.75 6.65
N HIS A 347 25.40 -4.57 5.79
CA HIS A 347 26.78 -4.42 5.34
C HIS A 347 26.92 -3.84 3.93
N HIS A 348 25.80 -3.35 3.38
CA HIS A 348 25.75 -2.78 2.03
C HIS A 348 25.18 -1.36 2.04
N ILE A 349 25.61 -0.57 1.06
CA ILE A 349 24.95 0.67 0.68
C ILE A 349 23.76 0.28 -0.19
N LEU A 350 22.55 0.64 0.23
CA LEU A 350 21.32 0.20 -0.39
C LEU A 350 20.81 1.23 -1.39
N ASN A 351 20.43 0.75 -2.57
CA ASN A 351 19.59 1.52 -3.48
C ASN A 351 18.12 1.20 -3.18
N LYS A 352 17.22 2.15 -3.40
CA LYS A 352 15.79 1.98 -3.22
C LYS A 352 15.08 2.17 -4.54
N GLY A 353 14.12 1.31 -4.83
CA GLY A 353 13.33 1.40 -6.05
C GLY A 353 11.94 0.79 -5.87
N MET A 354 11.12 0.90 -6.90
CA MET A 354 9.80 0.29 -6.97
C MET A 354 9.80 -0.77 -8.07
N ILE A 355 9.19 -1.91 -7.81
CA ILE A 355 9.04 -2.96 -8.82
C ILE A 355 8.09 -2.47 -9.91
N GLU A 356 8.61 -2.30 -11.11
CA GLU A 356 7.85 -1.96 -12.32
C GLU A 356 7.24 -3.21 -12.94
N ARG A 357 8.03 -4.26 -13.06
CA ARG A 357 7.63 -5.55 -13.63
C ARG A 357 8.32 -6.68 -12.88
N ILE A 358 7.60 -7.76 -12.71
CA ILE A 358 8.13 -9.02 -12.19
C ILE A 358 7.49 -10.14 -12.98
N ASP A 359 8.30 -11.01 -13.54
CA ASP A 359 7.91 -12.23 -14.23
C ASP A 359 8.85 -13.38 -13.85
N ASP A 360 8.73 -14.51 -14.50
CA ASP A 360 9.49 -15.71 -14.17
C ASP A 360 10.99 -15.61 -14.49
N GLU A 361 11.40 -14.67 -15.34
CA GLU A 361 12.78 -14.53 -15.82
C GLU A 361 13.46 -13.27 -15.27
N GLU A 362 12.71 -12.18 -15.03
CA GLU A 362 13.29 -10.91 -14.64
C GLU A 362 12.45 -10.10 -13.67
N ILE A 363 13.13 -9.27 -12.87
CA ILE A 363 12.53 -8.25 -12.05
C ILE A 363 13.03 -6.90 -12.55
N ALA A 364 12.14 -6.09 -13.11
CA ALA A 364 12.43 -4.72 -13.48
C ALA A 364 12.14 -3.80 -12.29
N VAL A 365 13.13 -3.05 -11.84
CA VAL A 365 13.02 -2.12 -10.73
C VAL A 365 13.17 -0.70 -11.28
N TRP A 366 12.16 0.14 -11.03
CA TRP A 366 12.24 1.56 -11.27
C TRP A 366 13.01 2.21 -10.11
N PRO A 367 14.19 2.77 -10.32
CA PRO A 367 14.97 3.41 -9.26
C PRO A 367 14.19 4.60 -8.68
N ASN A 368 14.26 4.77 -7.38
CA ASN A 368 13.67 5.95 -6.71
C ASN A 368 14.40 7.24 -7.12
N ASP A 369 15.64 7.09 -7.55
CA ASP A 369 16.46 8.12 -8.18
C ASP A 369 16.40 7.97 -9.71
N ASN A 370 15.62 8.81 -10.37
CA ASN A 370 15.48 8.84 -11.84
C ASN A 370 16.76 9.23 -12.60
N ARG A 371 17.92 9.32 -11.92
CA ARG A 371 19.08 10.07 -12.38
C ARG A 371 20.37 9.27 -12.49
N GLN A 372 20.36 8.03 -12.04
CA GLN A 372 21.51 7.15 -12.17
C GLN A 372 21.24 5.97 -13.08
N GLU A 373 21.24 6.20 -14.38
CA GLU A 373 21.82 5.23 -15.27
C GLU A 373 23.34 5.20 -15.00
N THR A 374 23.78 4.62 -13.88
CA THR A 374 25.18 4.29 -13.78
C THR A 374 25.44 3.08 -14.66
N PRO A 375 26.27 3.20 -15.71
CA PRO A 375 26.65 2.07 -16.57
C PRO A 375 27.22 0.88 -15.80
N ASP A 376 27.68 1.10 -14.58
CA ASP A 376 28.22 0.06 -13.69
C ASP A 376 27.14 -0.83 -13.05
N ILE A 377 25.92 -0.33 -12.84
CA ILE A 377 24.80 -1.16 -12.34
C ILE A 377 24.46 -2.24 -13.37
N LEU A 378 24.46 -1.90 -14.66
CA LEU A 378 24.14 -2.82 -15.75
C LEU A 378 25.24 -3.86 -16.05
N ARG A 379 26.43 -3.75 -15.48
CA ARG A 379 27.58 -4.61 -15.76
C ARG A 379 27.91 -5.63 -14.68
N LYS A 380 27.23 -5.61 -13.53
CA LYS A 380 27.52 -6.51 -12.43
C LYS A 380 26.56 -7.70 -12.42
N GLU A 381 27.08 -8.89 -12.28
CA GLU A 381 26.40 -10.15 -12.53
C GLU A 381 25.41 -10.61 -11.45
N SER A 382 25.40 -9.98 -10.24
CA SER A 382 24.56 -10.45 -9.12
C SER A 382 24.06 -9.33 -8.23
N TYR A 383 22.74 -9.24 -8.12
CA TYR A 383 22.04 -8.34 -7.20
C TYR A 383 21.19 -9.13 -6.20
N VAL A 384 21.01 -8.56 -5.03
CA VAL A 384 20.00 -8.98 -4.05
C VAL A 384 18.91 -7.94 -4.03
N ILE A 385 17.65 -8.39 -4.02
CA ILE A 385 16.45 -7.55 -3.93
C ILE A 385 15.70 -7.99 -2.68
N GLU A 386 15.42 -7.06 -1.78
CA GLU A 386 14.68 -7.30 -0.53
C GLU A 386 13.57 -6.26 -0.32
N PRO A 387 12.45 -6.62 0.32
CA PRO A 387 11.38 -5.66 0.61
C PRO A 387 11.88 -4.46 1.40
N ALA A 388 11.47 -3.26 1.01
CA ALA A 388 11.79 -2.05 1.77
C ALA A 388 10.73 -1.80 2.84
N THR A 389 11.11 -1.89 4.10
CA THR A 389 10.20 -1.58 5.23
C THR A 389 9.86 -0.10 5.30
N SER A 390 8.62 0.23 5.65
CA SER A 390 8.15 1.60 5.76
C SER A 390 7.01 1.74 6.76
N ASP A 391 7.02 2.80 7.57
CA ASP A 391 5.91 3.17 8.45
C ASP A 391 4.82 4.01 7.75
N ALA A 392 4.96 4.21 6.45
CA ALA A 392 4.06 5.10 5.69
C ALA A 392 2.60 4.62 5.73
N THR A 393 2.38 3.31 5.60
CA THR A 393 1.04 2.70 5.63
C THR A 393 0.39 2.87 7.01
N THR A 394 1.12 2.54 8.09
CA THR A 394 0.65 2.74 9.47
C THR A 394 0.35 4.22 9.75
N THR A 395 1.23 5.12 9.33
CA THR A 395 1.03 6.57 9.49
C THR A 395 -0.18 7.06 8.68
N ALA A 396 -0.40 6.55 7.47
CA ALA A 396 -1.58 6.88 6.66
C ALA A 396 -2.88 6.43 7.35
N ALA A 397 -2.90 5.23 7.95
CA ALA A 397 -4.05 4.73 8.70
C ALA A 397 -4.34 5.58 9.96
N LEU A 398 -3.30 5.96 10.71
CA LEU A 398 -3.46 6.85 11.88
C LEU A 398 -4.02 8.22 11.47
N ARG A 399 -3.53 8.82 10.38
CA ARG A 399 -4.05 10.09 9.84
C ARG A 399 -5.47 9.96 9.32
N SER A 400 -5.82 8.83 8.72
CA SER A 400 -7.18 8.51 8.31
C SER A 400 -8.14 8.50 9.52
N LEU A 401 -7.75 7.85 10.62
CA LEU A 401 -8.53 7.86 11.86
C LEU A 401 -8.63 9.28 12.46
N MET A 402 -7.56 10.07 12.41
CA MET A 402 -7.61 11.47 12.87
C MET A 402 -8.54 12.32 12.02
N ALA A 403 -8.57 12.14 10.70
CA ALA A 403 -9.53 12.80 9.81
C ALA A 403 -10.97 12.40 10.16
N PHE A 404 -11.22 11.10 10.40
CA PHE A 404 -12.51 10.63 10.90
C PHE A 404 -12.89 11.28 12.23
N CYS A 405 -11.98 11.38 13.20
CA CYS A 405 -12.26 12.04 14.49
C CYS A 405 -12.62 13.52 14.32
N GLY A 406 -12.04 14.19 13.35
CA GLY A 406 -12.31 15.60 12.99
C GLY A 406 -13.59 15.83 12.19
N ALA A 407 -14.20 14.77 11.64
CA ALA A 407 -15.42 14.86 10.85
C ALA A 407 -16.67 15.22 11.68
N SER A 408 -17.74 15.62 11.01
CA SER A 408 -19.01 15.91 11.69
C SER A 408 -19.55 14.69 12.45
N PRO A 409 -20.21 14.86 13.61
CA PRO A 409 -20.80 13.74 14.35
C PRO A 409 -21.74 12.89 13.50
N GLN A 410 -22.47 13.51 12.58
CA GLN A 410 -23.37 12.80 11.66
C GLN A 410 -22.59 11.83 10.76
N LYS A 411 -21.48 12.26 10.14
CA LYS A 411 -20.64 11.40 9.31
C LYS A 411 -19.97 10.27 10.12
N ARG A 412 -19.48 10.59 11.32
CA ARG A 412 -18.90 9.56 12.21
C ARG A 412 -19.93 8.49 12.56
N HIS A 413 -21.13 8.89 13.01
CA HIS A 413 -22.19 7.95 13.35
C HIS A 413 -22.68 7.13 12.16
N LEU A 414 -22.72 7.74 10.95
CA LEU A 414 -23.05 7.04 9.73
C LEU A 414 -22.03 5.94 9.41
N LEU A 415 -20.74 6.28 9.42
CA LEU A 415 -19.65 5.33 9.15
C LEU A 415 -19.49 4.27 10.24
N MET A 416 -19.75 4.60 11.50
CA MET A 416 -19.83 3.62 12.61
C MET A 416 -21.09 2.76 12.51
N GLY A 417 -22.07 3.16 11.70
CA GLY A 417 -23.34 2.48 11.49
C GLY A 417 -24.37 2.69 12.63
N SER A 418 -24.10 3.58 13.56
CA SER A 418 -25.08 3.96 14.60
C SER A 418 -26.17 4.92 14.10
N LEU A 419 -26.00 5.49 12.90
CA LEU A 419 -27.00 6.29 12.20
C LEU A 419 -27.37 5.57 10.89
N ALA A 420 -28.65 5.40 10.62
CA ALA A 420 -29.14 4.86 9.36
C ALA A 420 -28.91 5.84 8.20
N PRO A 421 -28.52 5.35 7.01
CA PRO A 421 -28.40 6.21 5.84
C PRO A 421 -29.77 6.76 5.39
N ARG A 422 -29.76 7.90 4.74
CA ARG A 422 -30.96 8.58 4.23
C ARG A 422 -31.29 8.13 2.80
N GLN A 423 -32.56 8.18 2.45
CA GLN A 423 -33.04 7.85 1.11
C GLN A 423 -33.88 9.01 0.52
N ASP A 424 -33.69 9.26 -0.78
CA ASP A 424 -34.54 10.15 -1.57
C ASP A 424 -35.28 9.36 -2.65
N THR A 425 -36.49 8.92 -2.35
CA THR A 425 -37.33 8.13 -3.26
C THR A 425 -37.88 8.94 -4.45
N SER A 426 -37.70 10.26 -4.48
CA SER A 426 -38.10 11.11 -5.62
C SER A 426 -37.20 10.94 -6.85
N GLN A 427 -35.96 10.49 -6.64
CA GLN A 427 -35.01 10.28 -7.72
C GLN A 427 -35.47 9.23 -8.72
N ARG A 428 -35.15 9.46 -10.01
CA ARG A 428 -35.43 8.54 -11.13
C ARG A 428 -34.18 8.40 -11.98
N LEU A 429 -34.05 7.26 -12.66
CA LEU A 429 -32.97 7.09 -13.66
C LEU A 429 -33.20 8.03 -14.85
N SER A 430 -32.11 8.55 -15.40
CA SER A 430 -32.12 9.37 -16.62
C SER A 430 -32.59 8.55 -17.85
N ARG A 431 -32.25 7.27 -17.86
CA ARG A 431 -32.62 6.28 -18.89
C ARG A 431 -32.55 4.88 -18.31
N SER A 432 -33.05 3.89 -19.03
CA SER A 432 -32.74 2.49 -18.78
C SER A 432 -31.35 2.16 -19.35
N TYR A 433 -30.52 1.50 -18.57
CA TYR A 433 -29.18 1.04 -18.95
C TYR A 433 -29.20 -0.42 -19.37
N HIS A 434 -29.74 -1.25 -18.49
CA HIS A 434 -29.92 -2.67 -18.73
C HIS A 434 -30.90 -3.25 -17.70
N PRO A 435 -31.88 -4.07 -18.11
CA PRO A 435 -32.95 -4.56 -17.22
C PRO A 435 -32.48 -5.26 -15.95
N ALA A 436 -31.30 -5.91 -16.00
CA ALA A 436 -30.74 -6.60 -14.84
C ALA A 436 -30.08 -5.64 -13.82
N TYR A 437 -29.81 -4.39 -14.18
CA TYR A 437 -29.09 -3.41 -13.33
C TYR A 437 -29.97 -2.23 -12.94
N ASP A 438 -31.03 -1.91 -13.70
CA ASP A 438 -31.82 -0.66 -13.54
C ASP A 438 -32.40 -0.50 -12.12
N ASP A 439 -32.90 -1.58 -11.49
CA ASP A 439 -33.40 -1.51 -10.10
C ASP A 439 -32.27 -1.17 -9.10
N ILE A 440 -31.09 -1.78 -9.28
CA ILE A 440 -29.92 -1.53 -8.43
C ILE A 440 -29.43 -0.10 -8.63
N LEU A 441 -29.33 0.37 -9.87
CA LEU A 441 -28.93 1.74 -10.21
C LEU A 441 -29.89 2.77 -9.62
N LEU A 442 -31.20 2.49 -9.69
CA LEU A 442 -32.21 3.37 -9.09
C LEU A 442 -32.06 3.47 -7.58
N ARG A 443 -31.91 2.34 -6.89
CA ARG A 443 -31.68 2.32 -5.42
C ARG A 443 -30.38 3.01 -5.05
N ALA A 444 -29.30 2.78 -5.80
CA ALA A 444 -28.03 3.46 -5.60
C ALA A 444 -28.14 4.97 -5.78
N LYS A 445 -28.94 5.44 -6.75
CA LYS A 445 -29.22 6.86 -6.96
C LYS A 445 -30.06 7.47 -5.85
N GLN A 446 -31.02 6.70 -5.32
CA GLN A 446 -31.91 7.11 -4.22
C GLN A 446 -31.20 7.13 -2.86
N ALA A 447 -30.12 6.38 -2.68
CA ALA A 447 -29.31 6.38 -1.47
C ALA A 447 -28.55 7.72 -1.38
N HIS A 448 -28.86 8.52 -0.35
CA HIS A 448 -28.32 9.86 -0.20
C HIS A 448 -26.94 9.92 0.46
N ASP A 449 -26.64 8.97 1.34
CA ASP A 449 -25.38 8.93 2.08
C ASP A 449 -24.44 7.86 1.56
N TYR A 450 -24.89 6.60 1.53
CA TYR A 450 -24.10 5.52 0.92
C TYR A 450 -24.97 4.40 0.35
N PHE A 451 -24.36 3.63 -0.56
CA PHE A 451 -24.92 2.41 -1.11
C PHE A 451 -23.87 1.30 -1.14
N LEU A 452 -24.26 0.08 -0.82
CA LEU A 452 -23.39 -1.10 -0.80
C LEU A 452 -23.79 -2.02 -1.95
N LEU A 453 -22.83 -2.30 -2.85
CA LEU A 453 -23.05 -3.17 -3.99
C LEU A 453 -22.25 -4.45 -3.86
N GLN A 454 -22.91 -5.54 -3.54
CA GLN A 454 -22.32 -6.86 -3.59
C GLN A 454 -22.30 -7.38 -5.02
N GLY A 455 -21.10 -7.68 -5.52
CA GLY A 455 -20.89 -8.21 -6.86
C GLY A 455 -20.09 -9.52 -6.83
N PRO A 456 -20.77 -10.67 -6.83
CA PRO A 456 -20.12 -11.98 -6.97
C PRO A 456 -19.24 -12.08 -8.22
N PRO A 457 -18.41 -13.14 -8.35
CA PRO A 457 -17.54 -13.33 -9.49
C PRO A 457 -18.26 -13.33 -10.84
N GLY A 458 -17.71 -12.62 -11.82
CA GLY A 458 -18.25 -12.60 -13.19
C GLY A 458 -19.54 -11.81 -13.38
N THR A 459 -20.00 -11.06 -12.36
CA THR A 459 -21.25 -10.30 -12.45
C THR A 459 -21.11 -8.90 -13.04
N GLY A 460 -19.93 -8.53 -13.56
CA GLY A 460 -19.72 -7.25 -14.23
C GLY A 460 -19.67 -6.04 -13.28
N LYS A 461 -19.09 -6.21 -12.08
CA LYS A 461 -18.89 -5.12 -11.11
C LYS A 461 -18.31 -3.86 -11.75
N THR A 462 -17.11 -3.97 -12.31
CA THR A 462 -16.36 -2.84 -12.89
C THR A 462 -16.84 -2.54 -14.31
N SER A 463 -16.97 -3.55 -15.17
CA SER A 463 -17.28 -3.37 -16.60
C SER A 463 -18.72 -2.89 -16.90
N MET A 464 -19.68 -3.20 -16.03
CA MET A 464 -21.10 -2.87 -16.23
C MET A 464 -21.63 -1.99 -15.10
N ALA A 465 -21.66 -2.48 -13.85
CA ALA A 465 -22.32 -1.77 -12.76
C ALA A 465 -21.63 -0.42 -12.46
N LEU A 466 -20.31 -0.40 -12.27
CA LEU A 466 -19.55 0.83 -12.05
C LEU A 466 -19.67 1.78 -13.25
N ARG A 467 -19.59 1.27 -14.47
CA ARG A 467 -19.78 2.05 -15.69
C ARG A 467 -21.13 2.74 -15.68
N PHE A 468 -22.23 2.01 -15.46
CA PHE A 468 -23.59 2.56 -15.46
C PHE A 468 -23.81 3.57 -14.33
N LEU A 469 -23.22 3.36 -13.14
CA LEU A 469 -23.25 4.33 -12.04
C LEU A 469 -22.57 5.64 -12.44
N VAL A 470 -21.42 5.58 -13.10
CA VAL A 470 -20.69 6.75 -13.61
C VAL A 470 -21.51 7.47 -14.69
N GLU A 471 -22.03 6.73 -15.68
CA GLU A 471 -22.84 7.28 -16.77
C GLU A 471 -24.12 7.94 -16.25
N GLU A 472 -24.83 7.30 -15.30
CA GLU A 472 -26.05 7.84 -14.70
C GLU A 472 -25.78 9.12 -13.93
N GLU A 473 -24.72 9.17 -13.11
CA GLU A 473 -24.38 10.36 -12.33
C GLU A 473 -24.06 11.55 -13.22
N LEU A 474 -23.22 11.36 -14.24
CA LEU A 474 -22.81 12.43 -15.15
C LEU A 474 -23.91 12.82 -16.14
N SER A 475 -24.79 11.88 -16.53
CA SER A 475 -25.94 12.19 -17.39
C SER A 475 -27.01 13.01 -16.65
N SER A 476 -27.25 12.68 -15.38
CA SER A 476 -28.21 13.39 -14.54
C SER A 476 -27.68 14.77 -14.09
N HIS A 477 -26.38 14.84 -13.83
CA HIS A 477 -25.72 16.03 -13.28
C HIS A 477 -24.37 16.27 -13.96
N PRO A 478 -24.33 16.90 -15.15
CA PRO A 478 -23.09 17.09 -15.91
C PRO A 478 -22.01 17.94 -15.20
N SER A 479 -22.38 18.67 -14.16
CA SER A 479 -21.45 19.47 -13.33
C SER A 479 -20.89 18.71 -12.14
N HIS A 480 -21.31 17.47 -11.90
CA HIS A 480 -20.81 16.67 -10.79
C HIS A 480 -19.38 16.19 -11.08
N HIS A 481 -18.64 15.99 -9.99
CA HIS A 481 -17.33 15.39 -10.04
C HIS A 481 -17.34 14.08 -9.27
N LEU A 482 -16.68 13.07 -9.85
CA LEU A 482 -16.61 11.72 -9.30
C LEU A 482 -15.18 11.38 -8.89
N LEU A 483 -15.05 10.72 -7.76
CA LEU A 483 -13.81 10.09 -7.30
C LEU A 483 -13.95 8.58 -7.39
N LEU A 484 -13.15 7.95 -8.26
CA LEU A 484 -13.12 6.49 -8.37
C LEU A 484 -11.84 5.97 -7.73
N THR A 485 -11.95 4.99 -6.86
CA THR A 485 -10.79 4.45 -6.14
C THR A 485 -10.89 2.95 -5.93
N ALA A 486 -9.72 2.31 -5.80
CA ALA A 486 -9.59 0.91 -5.45
C ALA A 486 -8.34 0.69 -4.59
N TYR A 487 -8.18 -0.51 -4.03
CA TYR A 487 -7.04 -0.83 -3.19
C TYR A 487 -5.76 -0.99 -4.00
N THR A 488 -5.81 -1.74 -5.10
CA THR A 488 -4.64 -2.11 -5.90
C THR A 488 -4.51 -1.27 -7.18
N HIS A 489 -3.28 -1.11 -7.67
CA HIS A 489 -3.02 -0.47 -8.96
C HIS A 489 -3.70 -1.20 -10.12
N ARG A 490 -3.75 -2.54 -10.07
CA ARG A 490 -4.45 -3.34 -11.07
C ARG A 490 -5.95 -3.04 -11.13
N ALA A 491 -6.63 -2.94 -9.99
CA ALA A 491 -8.06 -2.59 -9.97
C ALA A 491 -8.30 -1.17 -10.48
N VAL A 492 -7.38 -0.23 -10.18
CA VAL A 492 -7.39 1.13 -10.77
C VAL A 492 -7.19 1.08 -12.29
N ASP A 493 -6.31 0.22 -12.81
CA ASP A 493 -6.11 0.03 -14.25
C ASP A 493 -7.37 -0.54 -14.93
N GLU A 494 -8.10 -1.45 -14.29
CA GLU A 494 -9.39 -1.97 -14.77
C GLU A 494 -10.47 -0.87 -14.81
N ILE A 495 -10.49 0.04 -13.83
CA ILE A 495 -11.34 1.24 -13.86
C ILE A 495 -10.96 2.14 -15.04
N CYS A 496 -9.66 2.39 -15.27
CA CYS A 496 -9.18 3.19 -16.40
C CYS A 496 -9.58 2.57 -17.76
N ALA A 497 -9.45 1.26 -17.90
CA ALA A 497 -9.87 0.54 -19.12
C ALA A 497 -11.37 0.75 -19.39
N MET A 498 -12.21 0.60 -18.37
CA MET A 498 -13.66 0.83 -18.48
C MET A 498 -13.99 2.28 -18.89
N LEU A 499 -13.26 3.27 -18.33
CA LEU A 499 -13.47 4.67 -18.67
C LEU A 499 -13.05 4.99 -20.12
N GLU A 500 -11.95 4.41 -20.61
CA GLU A 500 -11.53 4.54 -22.01
C GLU A 500 -12.57 3.92 -22.96
N GLU A 501 -13.04 2.71 -22.66
CA GLU A 501 -14.07 2.03 -23.47
C GLU A 501 -15.40 2.80 -23.50
N SER A 502 -15.74 3.50 -22.40
CA SER A 502 -16.95 4.32 -22.33
C SER A 502 -16.77 5.77 -22.81
N GLY A 503 -15.54 6.14 -23.24
CA GLY A 503 -15.21 7.47 -23.75
C GLY A 503 -15.31 8.59 -22.70
N GLN A 504 -15.12 8.26 -21.42
CA GLN A 504 -15.17 9.23 -20.32
C GLN A 504 -13.87 10.01 -20.20
N ASP A 505 -13.97 11.28 -19.84
CA ASP A 505 -12.80 12.11 -19.54
C ASP A 505 -12.41 11.97 -18.07
N TYR A 506 -11.14 11.63 -17.81
CA TYR A 506 -10.63 11.43 -16.46
C TYR A 506 -9.15 11.80 -16.31
N LEU A 507 -8.71 11.96 -15.07
CA LEU A 507 -7.30 12.02 -14.66
C LEU A 507 -6.98 10.89 -13.69
N ARG A 508 -5.81 10.30 -13.85
CA ARG A 508 -5.25 9.34 -12.93
C ARG A 508 -4.22 10.01 -12.02
N LEU A 509 -4.31 9.78 -10.70
CA LEU A 509 -3.28 10.16 -9.72
C LEU A 509 -2.46 8.92 -9.33
N GLY A 510 -1.16 9.07 -9.34
CA GLY A 510 -0.21 7.99 -9.02
C GLY A 510 1.15 8.22 -9.65
N SER A 511 2.06 7.26 -9.47
CA SER A 511 3.37 7.25 -10.15
C SER A 511 3.27 6.55 -11.50
N GLU A 512 4.17 6.92 -12.41
CA GLU A 512 4.27 6.28 -13.73
C GLU A 512 4.66 4.81 -13.60
N ALA A 513 5.60 4.48 -12.73
CA ALA A 513 6.05 3.11 -12.49
C ALA A 513 4.94 2.15 -12.04
N ALA A 514 3.94 2.65 -11.30
CA ALA A 514 2.79 1.85 -10.85
C ALA A 514 1.59 1.88 -11.80
N CYS A 515 1.69 2.63 -12.91
CA CYS A 515 0.63 2.77 -13.89
C CYS A 515 0.83 1.79 -15.06
N ASP A 516 -0.26 1.17 -15.53
CA ASP A 516 -0.19 0.44 -16.79
C ASP A 516 0.18 1.44 -17.92
N PRO A 517 1.19 1.14 -18.76
CA PRO A 517 1.64 2.03 -19.84
C PRO A 517 0.52 2.50 -20.76
N ARG A 518 -0.54 1.69 -20.96
CA ARG A 518 -1.72 2.05 -21.76
C ARG A 518 -2.41 3.32 -21.25
N PHE A 519 -2.35 3.59 -19.93
CA PHE A 519 -3.02 4.71 -19.28
C PHE A 519 -2.06 5.81 -18.78
N ALA A 520 -0.76 5.70 -19.10
CA ALA A 520 0.25 6.69 -18.69
C ALA A 520 -0.10 8.11 -19.15
N HIS A 521 -0.73 8.25 -20.32
CA HIS A 521 -1.18 9.54 -20.88
C HIS A 521 -2.30 10.22 -20.04
N ARG A 522 -2.93 9.51 -19.11
CA ARG A 522 -3.94 10.02 -18.17
C ARG A 522 -3.37 10.42 -16.82
N LEU A 523 -2.10 10.11 -16.55
CA LEU A 523 -1.46 10.59 -15.33
C LEU A 523 -1.39 12.11 -15.31
N LEU A 524 -1.58 12.70 -14.13
CA LEU A 524 -1.50 14.16 -13.98
C LEU A 524 -0.15 14.73 -14.46
N SER A 525 0.95 13.97 -14.28
CA SER A 525 2.30 14.32 -14.75
C SER A 525 2.42 14.31 -16.28
N SER A 526 1.65 13.49 -16.97
CA SER A 526 1.78 13.20 -18.41
C SER A 526 0.56 13.63 -19.23
N ALA A 527 -0.49 14.16 -18.59
CA ALA A 527 -1.75 14.55 -19.25
C ALA A 527 -1.63 15.78 -20.18
N PHE A 528 -0.42 16.29 -20.40
CA PHE A 528 -0.17 17.51 -21.20
C PHE A 528 0.88 17.21 -22.26
N ASN A 529 0.57 17.53 -23.52
CA ASN A 529 1.48 17.32 -24.67
C ASN A 529 2.70 18.26 -24.69
N GLU A 530 2.65 19.37 -23.93
CA GLU A 530 3.73 20.34 -23.79
C GLU A 530 3.99 20.62 -22.32
N LYS A 531 5.10 21.29 -21.99
CA LYS A 531 5.44 21.68 -20.61
C LYS A 531 4.37 22.68 -20.08
N PRO A 532 3.35 22.23 -19.30
CA PRO A 532 2.21 23.06 -18.93
C PRO A 532 2.61 24.12 -17.90
N LYS A 533 1.87 25.24 -17.89
CA LYS A 533 1.90 26.15 -16.76
C LYS A 533 1.10 25.56 -15.58
N LEU A 534 1.47 25.93 -14.38
CA LEU A 534 0.75 25.51 -13.19
C LEU A 534 -0.73 25.86 -13.21
N SER A 535 -1.09 27.00 -13.84
CA SER A 535 -2.47 27.41 -14.08
C SER A 535 -3.26 26.40 -14.92
N ASP A 536 -2.61 25.81 -15.92
CA ASP A 536 -3.26 24.89 -16.86
C ASP A 536 -3.52 23.55 -16.17
N ILE A 537 -2.56 23.10 -15.35
CA ILE A 537 -2.69 21.90 -14.52
C ILE A 537 -3.83 22.08 -13.52
N ARG A 538 -3.86 23.21 -12.82
CA ARG A 538 -4.93 23.53 -11.86
C ARG A 538 -6.30 23.57 -12.53
N GLN A 539 -6.42 24.25 -13.67
CA GLN A 539 -7.66 24.31 -14.44
C GLN A 539 -8.12 22.93 -14.89
N ARG A 540 -7.20 22.05 -15.31
CA ARG A 540 -7.51 20.66 -15.67
C ARG A 540 -8.04 19.87 -14.49
N LEU A 541 -7.37 19.95 -13.32
CA LEU A 541 -7.81 19.30 -12.09
C LEU A 541 -9.20 19.77 -11.64
N GLU A 542 -9.48 21.08 -11.74
CA GLU A 542 -10.76 21.65 -11.37
C GLU A 542 -11.89 21.19 -12.31
N ARG A 543 -11.63 21.11 -13.61
CA ARG A 543 -12.65 20.82 -14.64
C ARG A 543 -12.90 19.35 -14.90
N VAL A 544 -11.91 18.48 -14.74
CA VAL A 544 -12.07 17.06 -15.06
C VAL A 544 -13.23 16.46 -14.28
N PRO A 545 -14.18 15.76 -14.94
CA PRO A 545 -15.32 15.19 -14.23
C PRO A 545 -14.94 14.01 -13.33
N ILE A 546 -13.93 13.23 -13.69
CA ILE A 546 -13.55 12.01 -12.98
C ILE A 546 -12.07 12.06 -12.58
N VAL A 547 -11.80 11.73 -11.32
CA VAL A 547 -10.45 11.46 -10.83
C VAL A 547 -10.36 10.01 -10.37
N VAL A 548 -9.29 9.32 -10.78
CA VAL A 548 -9.04 7.91 -10.44
C VAL A 548 -7.73 7.79 -9.67
N SER A 549 -7.72 7.02 -8.59
CA SER A 549 -6.51 6.81 -7.76
C SER A 549 -6.63 5.57 -6.89
N THR A 550 -5.50 5.09 -6.34
CA THR A 550 -5.57 4.12 -5.24
C THR A 550 -5.95 4.81 -3.93
N THR A 551 -6.60 4.08 -3.01
CA THR A 551 -6.94 4.59 -1.67
C THR A 551 -5.71 5.05 -0.91
N LEU A 552 -4.59 4.32 -0.98
CA LEU A 552 -3.35 4.69 -0.30
C LEU A 552 -2.76 6.01 -0.85
N THR A 553 -2.81 6.24 -2.16
CA THR A 553 -2.37 7.52 -2.75
C THR A 553 -3.21 8.69 -2.22
N LEU A 554 -4.53 8.51 -2.09
CA LEU A 554 -5.42 9.55 -1.56
C LEU A 554 -5.18 9.82 -0.06
N LEU A 555 -4.88 8.79 0.73
CA LEU A 555 -4.56 8.94 2.16
C LEU A 555 -3.20 9.60 2.40
N THR A 556 -2.20 9.27 1.59
CA THR A 556 -0.86 9.86 1.72
C THR A 556 -0.79 11.27 1.14
N ARG A 557 -1.64 11.58 0.16
CA ARG A 557 -1.71 12.88 -0.52
C ARG A 557 -3.15 13.44 -0.52
N PRO A 558 -3.72 13.77 0.65
CA PRO A 558 -5.13 14.16 0.79
C PRO A 558 -5.44 15.55 0.18
N PHE A 559 -4.45 16.23 -0.37
CA PHE A 559 -4.54 17.61 -0.85
C PHE A 559 -5.58 17.83 -1.94
N LEU A 560 -5.91 16.80 -2.73
CA LEU A 560 -6.97 16.86 -3.73
C LEU A 560 -8.32 17.28 -3.11
N LEU A 561 -8.63 16.75 -1.90
CA LEU A 561 -9.89 17.01 -1.21
C LEU A 561 -10.03 18.45 -0.69
N SER A 562 -8.91 19.18 -0.52
CA SER A 562 -8.97 20.60 -0.17
C SER A 562 -9.28 21.50 -1.38
N MET A 563 -9.05 21.01 -2.60
CA MET A 563 -9.22 21.77 -3.83
C MET A 563 -10.49 21.41 -4.60
N LYS A 564 -10.92 20.15 -4.53
CA LYS A 564 -12.01 19.60 -5.36
C LYS A 564 -13.05 18.90 -4.51
N HIS A 565 -14.30 19.26 -4.76
CA HIS A 565 -15.47 18.62 -4.16
C HIS A 565 -15.99 17.52 -5.07
N PHE A 566 -16.35 16.38 -4.49
CA PHE A 566 -16.88 15.21 -5.20
C PHE A 566 -18.29 14.89 -4.74
N SER A 567 -19.23 14.92 -5.66
CA SER A 567 -20.61 14.53 -5.40
C SER A 567 -20.75 13.03 -5.11
N LEU A 568 -19.83 12.21 -5.67
CA LEU A 568 -19.85 10.77 -5.50
C LEU A 568 -18.42 10.21 -5.46
N CYS A 569 -18.16 9.41 -4.44
CA CYS A 569 -16.97 8.54 -4.37
C CYS A 569 -17.39 7.09 -4.59
N ILE A 570 -16.81 6.39 -5.58
CA ILE A 570 -17.03 4.95 -5.78
C ILE A 570 -15.74 4.22 -5.45
N VAL A 571 -15.84 3.23 -4.58
CA VAL A 571 -14.74 2.37 -4.16
C VAL A 571 -14.95 0.98 -4.72
N ASP A 572 -14.12 0.56 -5.66
CA ASP A 572 -14.16 -0.80 -6.19
C ASP A 572 -13.25 -1.73 -5.37
N GLU A 573 -13.57 -3.02 -5.35
CA GLU A 573 -12.94 -4.04 -4.50
C GLU A 573 -12.86 -3.63 -3.01
N ALA A 574 -13.91 -2.96 -2.51
CA ALA A 574 -13.95 -2.40 -1.16
C ALA A 574 -13.86 -3.46 -0.04
N SER A 575 -14.17 -4.72 -0.33
CA SER A 575 -14.01 -5.84 0.60
C SER A 575 -12.55 -6.17 0.95
N GLN A 576 -11.58 -5.68 0.16
CA GLN A 576 -10.16 -5.87 0.39
C GLN A 576 -9.50 -4.73 1.20
N ILE A 577 -10.27 -3.69 1.58
CA ILE A 577 -9.74 -2.52 2.27
C ILE A 577 -10.16 -2.55 3.73
N LEU A 578 -9.18 -2.67 4.64
CA LEU A 578 -9.44 -2.53 6.06
C LEU A 578 -9.95 -1.12 6.39
N GLU A 579 -10.86 -1.04 7.34
CA GLU A 579 -11.56 0.18 7.68
C GLU A 579 -10.65 1.39 7.99
N PRO A 580 -9.52 1.26 8.74
CA PRO A 580 -8.62 2.38 8.99
C PRO A 580 -8.05 3.05 7.74
N TYR A 581 -7.93 2.29 6.64
CA TYR A 581 -7.36 2.80 5.39
C TYR A 581 -8.36 3.50 4.47
N ILE A 582 -9.62 3.65 4.90
CA ILE A 582 -10.64 4.29 4.05
C ILE A 582 -11.54 5.25 4.83
N VAL A 583 -11.72 5.05 6.13
CA VAL A 583 -12.72 5.79 6.92
C VAL A 583 -12.47 7.30 6.91
N GLY A 584 -11.22 7.74 6.94
CA GLY A 584 -10.86 9.16 6.87
C GLY A 584 -11.16 9.80 5.52
N LEU A 585 -11.00 9.05 4.43
CA LEU A 585 -11.37 9.50 3.08
C LEU A 585 -12.90 9.73 3.00
N LEU A 586 -13.69 8.74 3.41
CA LEU A 586 -15.15 8.78 3.30
C LEU A 586 -15.80 9.73 4.32
N SER A 587 -15.11 10.08 5.39
CA SER A 587 -15.57 11.07 6.36
C SER A 587 -15.33 12.53 5.93
N SER A 588 -14.59 12.76 4.83
CA SER A 588 -14.30 14.11 4.32
C SER A 588 -15.57 14.85 3.93
N ASP A 589 -15.66 16.15 4.26
CA ASP A 589 -16.73 17.03 3.82
C ASP A 589 -16.66 17.36 2.33
N SER A 590 -15.56 17.04 1.67
CA SER A 590 -15.40 17.18 0.21
C SER A 590 -16.00 16.00 -0.57
N ILE A 591 -16.63 15.03 0.09
CA ILE A 591 -17.35 13.90 -0.50
C ILE A 591 -18.78 13.90 0.03
N ASP A 592 -19.78 14.07 -0.83
CA ASP A 592 -21.20 14.11 -0.43
C ASP A 592 -21.72 12.71 -0.06
N ARG A 593 -21.51 11.75 -0.96
CA ARG A 593 -21.96 10.36 -0.80
C ARG A 593 -20.96 9.37 -1.38
N PHE A 594 -21.11 8.09 -1.03
CA PHE A 594 -20.20 7.07 -1.55
C PHE A 594 -20.93 5.75 -1.89
N ILE A 595 -20.34 4.99 -2.80
CA ILE A 595 -20.76 3.63 -3.15
C ILE A 595 -19.57 2.71 -2.92
N LEU A 596 -19.77 1.65 -2.13
CA LEU A 596 -18.78 0.60 -1.93
C LEU A 596 -19.19 -0.62 -2.75
N ILE A 597 -18.30 -1.05 -3.65
CA ILE A 597 -18.48 -2.23 -4.49
C ILE A 597 -17.51 -3.31 -4.00
N GLY A 598 -17.99 -4.51 -3.71
CA GLY A 598 -17.12 -5.57 -3.22
C GLY A 598 -17.83 -6.92 -3.16
N ASP A 599 -17.10 -7.93 -2.71
CA ASP A 599 -17.64 -9.25 -2.43
C ASP A 599 -16.95 -9.85 -1.19
N HIS A 600 -17.64 -9.83 -0.05
CA HIS A 600 -17.11 -10.33 1.22
C HIS A 600 -16.94 -11.86 1.26
N LYS A 601 -17.49 -12.57 0.27
CA LYS A 601 -17.34 -14.02 0.10
C LYS A 601 -16.11 -14.41 -0.74
N GLN A 602 -15.39 -13.44 -1.29
CA GLN A 602 -14.06 -13.60 -1.85
C GLN A 602 -12.98 -13.23 -0.80
N LEU A 603 -11.70 -13.23 -1.20
CA LEU A 603 -10.59 -12.97 -0.27
C LEU A 603 -10.77 -11.64 0.45
N PRO A 604 -10.60 -11.63 1.78
CA PRO A 604 -10.68 -10.43 2.60
C PRO A 604 -9.39 -9.61 2.49
N ALA A 605 -9.36 -8.47 3.15
CA ALA A 605 -8.12 -7.76 3.44
C ALA A 605 -7.16 -8.67 4.23
N VAL A 606 -5.88 -8.62 3.90
CA VAL A 606 -4.85 -9.39 4.61
C VAL A 606 -4.61 -8.80 6.00
N VAL A 607 -4.59 -9.64 7.02
CA VAL A 607 -4.29 -9.28 8.42
C VAL A 607 -3.24 -10.25 8.95
N ALA A 608 -2.04 -9.74 9.26
CA ALA A 608 -0.91 -10.55 9.70
C ALA A 608 -0.97 -10.90 11.20
N GLN A 609 -1.58 -10.05 12.03
CA GLN A 609 -1.68 -10.30 13.47
C GLN A 609 -2.61 -11.48 13.78
N PRO A 610 -2.32 -12.28 14.84
CA PRO A 610 -3.18 -13.38 15.26
C PRO A 610 -4.56 -12.88 15.72
N ASP A 611 -5.57 -13.73 15.62
CA ASP A 611 -6.96 -13.45 16.06
C ASP A 611 -7.18 -13.91 17.51
N ASP A 612 -6.40 -13.35 18.42
CA ASP A 612 -6.34 -13.70 19.84
C ASP A 612 -7.05 -12.73 20.79
N ASP A 613 -7.50 -11.57 20.28
CA ASP A 613 -8.23 -10.55 21.05
C ASP A 613 -9.65 -10.33 20.51
N PRO A 614 -10.68 -10.85 21.20
CA PRO A 614 -12.08 -10.70 20.75
C PRO A 614 -12.54 -9.24 20.57
N ARG A 615 -11.93 -8.28 21.26
CA ARG A 615 -12.28 -6.86 21.11
C ARG A 615 -11.90 -6.32 19.72
N LEU A 616 -10.93 -6.95 19.06
CA LEU A 616 -10.38 -6.53 17.77
C LEU A 616 -10.95 -7.32 16.59
N HIS A 617 -11.80 -8.35 16.81
CA HIS A 617 -12.40 -9.12 15.71
C HIS A 617 -13.06 -8.24 14.64
N SER A 618 -13.83 -7.22 15.07
CA SER A 618 -14.50 -6.31 14.13
C SER A 618 -13.53 -5.46 13.31
N CYS A 619 -12.31 -5.22 13.81
CA CYS A 619 -11.28 -4.44 13.11
C CYS A 619 -10.64 -5.21 11.94
N ARG A 620 -10.80 -6.54 11.90
CA ARG A 620 -10.33 -7.40 10.81
C ARG A 620 -11.26 -7.36 9.59
N LEU A 621 -12.46 -6.79 9.74
CA LEU A 621 -13.42 -6.65 8.66
C LEU A 621 -13.12 -5.39 7.84
N SER A 622 -13.41 -5.44 6.54
CA SER A 622 -13.50 -4.22 5.75
C SER A 622 -14.72 -3.39 6.17
N LEU A 623 -14.66 -2.08 5.93
CA LEU A 623 -15.82 -1.21 6.12
C LEU A 623 -17.03 -1.71 5.32
N PHE A 624 -16.80 -2.19 4.09
CA PHE A 624 -17.84 -2.77 3.25
C PHE A 624 -18.55 -3.95 3.93
N GLU A 625 -17.79 -4.93 4.41
CA GLU A 625 -18.35 -6.13 5.05
C GLU A 625 -19.11 -5.78 6.35
N ARG A 626 -18.54 -4.88 7.17
CA ARG A 626 -19.17 -4.47 8.42
C ARG A 626 -20.49 -3.73 8.19
N LEU A 627 -20.54 -2.76 7.28
CA LEU A 627 -21.77 -2.06 6.93
C LEU A 627 -22.78 -2.99 6.27
N LEU A 628 -22.33 -3.91 5.38
CA LEU A 628 -23.21 -4.87 4.72
C LEU A 628 -23.95 -5.78 5.73
N ARG A 629 -23.20 -6.31 6.71
CA ARG A 629 -23.79 -7.11 7.79
C ARG A 629 -24.84 -6.32 8.56
N GLN A 630 -24.50 -5.08 8.91
CA GLN A 630 -25.39 -4.19 9.67
C GLN A 630 -26.67 -3.83 8.91
N GLU A 631 -26.58 -3.50 7.61
CA GLU A 631 -27.76 -3.20 6.79
C GLU A 631 -28.66 -4.45 6.63
N ARG A 632 -28.06 -5.64 6.50
CA ARG A 632 -28.80 -6.91 6.46
C ARG A 632 -29.51 -7.21 7.79
N GLU A 633 -28.82 -7.07 8.92
CA GLU A 633 -29.39 -7.26 10.25
C GLU A 633 -30.52 -6.27 10.53
N ALA A 634 -30.39 -5.04 10.08
CA ALA A 634 -31.43 -4.01 10.20
C ALA A 634 -32.58 -4.16 9.17
N GLY A 635 -32.45 -5.07 8.22
CA GLY A 635 -33.45 -5.31 7.17
C GLY A 635 -33.57 -4.20 6.13
N ARG A 636 -32.55 -3.29 6.04
CA ARG A 636 -32.57 -2.12 5.14
C ARG A 636 -32.05 -2.47 3.76
N LYS A 637 -32.90 -3.15 2.97
CA LYS A 637 -32.55 -3.65 1.62
C LYS A 637 -32.38 -2.53 0.58
N GLU A 638 -32.93 -1.36 0.83
CA GLU A 638 -32.84 -0.18 -0.04
C GLU A 638 -31.41 0.35 -0.21
N PHE A 639 -30.51 0.09 0.73
CA PHE A 639 -29.11 0.50 0.68
C PHE A 639 -28.14 -0.61 0.24
N VAL A 640 -28.66 -1.78 -0.12
CA VAL A 640 -27.87 -2.94 -0.54
C VAL A 640 -28.32 -3.44 -1.91
N GLY A 641 -27.42 -3.44 -2.88
CA GLY A 641 -27.61 -4.09 -4.17
C GLY A 641 -26.85 -5.41 -4.25
N ILE A 642 -27.39 -6.39 -4.96
CA ILE A 642 -26.74 -7.67 -5.20
C ILE A 642 -26.81 -7.96 -6.70
N LEU A 643 -25.63 -8.09 -7.34
CA LEU A 643 -25.54 -8.53 -8.72
C LEU A 643 -25.71 -10.05 -8.79
N GLN A 644 -26.67 -10.52 -9.57
CA GLN A 644 -27.02 -11.93 -9.62
C GLN A 644 -26.65 -12.61 -10.94
N ARG A 645 -26.51 -11.86 -12.04
CA ARG A 645 -26.21 -12.42 -13.35
C ARG A 645 -24.71 -12.44 -13.62
N GLN A 646 -24.15 -13.63 -13.78
CA GLN A 646 -22.73 -13.82 -14.04
C GLN A 646 -22.48 -14.33 -15.48
N GLY A 647 -21.53 -13.72 -16.18
CA GLY A 647 -21.11 -14.08 -17.55
C GLY A 647 -19.80 -14.83 -17.62
N ARG A 648 -19.24 -15.28 -16.49
CA ARG A 648 -17.93 -15.95 -16.43
C ARG A 648 -18.05 -17.48 -16.51
N MET A 649 -18.62 -18.07 -15.48
CA MET A 649 -18.62 -19.52 -15.30
C MET A 649 -19.71 -20.19 -16.14
N HIS A 650 -19.39 -21.33 -16.76
CA HIS A 650 -20.43 -22.24 -17.22
C HIS A 650 -21.35 -22.67 -16.06
N PRO A 651 -22.67 -22.90 -16.27
CA PRO A 651 -23.60 -23.32 -15.21
C PRO A 651 -23.13 -24.49 -14.37
N ASP A 652 -22.49 -25.51 -14.97
CA ASP A 652 -21.97 -26.68 -14.25
C ASP A 652 -20.84 -26.32 -13.27
N ILE A 653 -19.99 -25.34 -13.62
CA ILE A 653 -18.96 -24.82 -12.73
C ILE A 653 -19.59 -23.99 -11.62
N ALA A 654 -20.58 -23.16 -11.95
CA ALA A 654 -21.28 -22.30 -11.00
C ALA A 654 -22.16 -23.09 -9.99
N ALA A 655 -22.50 -24.34 -10.27
CA ALA A 655 -23.39 -25.13 -9.44
C ALA A 655 -22.88 -25.29 -8.00
N PHE A 656 -21.61 -25.63 -7.80
CA PHE A 656 -21.02 -25.76 -6.46
C PHE A 656 -20.92 -24.44 -5.72
N PRO A 657 -20.33 -23.36 -6.28
CA PRO A 657 -20.37 -22.04 -5.65
C PRO A 657 -21.77 -21.53 -5.29
N ASN A 658 -22.79 -21.77 -6.15
CA ASN A 658 -24.17 -21.40 -5.86
C ASN A 658 -24.75 -22.15 -4.67
N GLU A 659 -24.48 -23.45 -4.57
CA GLU A 659 -25.02 -24.29 -3.50
C GLU A 659 -24.35 -24.01 -2.16
N PHE A 660 -23.05 -23.71 -2.14
CA PHE A 660 -22.28 -23.61 -0.90
C PHE A 660 -21.94 -22.17 -0.48
N PHE A 661 -21.75 -21.25 -1.42
CA PHE A 661 -21.28 -19.91 -1.11
C PHE A 661 -22.29 -18.80 -1.45
N TYR A 662 -23.06 -18.93 -2.54
CA TYR A 662 -23.98 -17.89 -3.03
C TYR A 662 -25.46 -18.29 -2.99
N GLN A 663 -25.85 -19.04 -1.98
CA GLN A 663 -27.24 -19.52 -1.85
C GLN A 663 -28.30 -18.40 -1.80
N GLN A 664 -27.97 -17.31 -1.14
CA GLN A 664 -28.85 -16.13 -1.04
C GLN A 664 -28.85 -15.30 -2.32
N GLU A 665 -27.67 -15.17 -2.93
CA GLU A 665 -27.46 -14.39 -4.13
C GLU A 665 -28.03 -15.08 -5.36
N GLN A 666 -28.03 -16.41 -5.42
CA GLN A 666 -28.56 -17.24 -6.50
C GLN A 666 -28.07 -16.81 -7.89
N LEU A 667 -26.77 -16.99 -8.13
CA LEU A 667 -26.13 -16.56 -9.38
C LEU A 667 -26.76 -17.27 -10.60
N GLN A 668 -27.18 -16.46 -11.55
CA GLN A 668 -27.78 -16.91 -12.79
C GLN A 668 -26.84 -16.65 -13.98
N PRO A 669 -26.79 -17.55 -14.97
CA PRO A 669 -25.96 -17.30 -16.15
C PRO A 669 -26.54 -16.14 -16.99
N VAL A 670 -25.64 -15.36 -17.57
CA VAL A 670 -25.92 -14.55 -18.75
C VAL A 670 -25.76 -15.49 -19.95
N PRO A 671 -26.66 -15.54 -20.93
CA PRO A 671 -26.56 -16.49 -22.05
C PRO A 671 -25.36 -16.14 -23.00
N CYS A 672 -24.17 -16.17 -22.46
CA CYS A 672 -22.93 -16.07 -23.25
C CYS A 672 -22.70 -17.37 -24.04
N PRO A 673 -22.01 -17.32 -25.21
CA PRO A 673 -21.79 -18.51 -26.03
C PRO A 673 -21.25 -19.72 -25.26
N HIS A 674 -20.17 -19.52 -24.49
CA HIS A 674 -19.54 -20.59 -23.70
C HIS A 674 -20.43 -21.14 -22.55
N GLN A 675 -21.43 -20.38 -22.10
CA GLN A 675 -22.39 -20.84 -21.07
C GLN A 675 -23.52 -21.67 -21.64
N LEU A 676 -23.73 -21.62 -22.96
CA LEU A 676 -24.73 -22.38 -23.71
C LEU A 676 -24.16 -23.67 -24.35
N GLU A 677 -22.84 -23.83 -24.32
CA GLU A 677 -22.18 -25.01 -24.85
C GLU A 677 -22.58 -26.27 -24.03
N THR A 678 -22.99 -27.34 -24.71
CA THR A 678 -23.35 -28.61 -24.08
C THR A 678 -22.13 -29.52 -23.85
N GLY A 679 -21.05 -29.35 -24.56
CA GLY A 679 -19.80 -30.10 -24.46
C GLY A 679 -18.56 -29.19 -24.43
N LEU A 680 -17.40 -29.80 -24.27
CA LEU A 680 -16.11 -29.14 -24.41
C LEU A 680 -15.64 -29.32 -25.86
N ASP A 681 -15.25 -28.23 -26.50
CA ASP A 681 -14.85 -28.19 -27.92
C ASP A 681 -13.36 -28.58 -28.08
N TYR A 682 -13.04 -29.84 -27.78
CA TYR A 682 -11.72 -30.42 -27.97
C TYR A 682 -11.57 -31.09 -29.34
N LEU A 683 -10.47 -30.82 -30.04
CA LEU A 683 -10.27 -31.17 -31.45
C LEU A 683 -9.75 -32.61 -31.66
N GLU A 684 -8.77 -33.01 -30.82
CA GLU A 684 -8.05 -34.25 -31.03
C GLU A 684 -8.78 -35.47 -30.43
N PRO A 685 -8.62 -36.68 -30.99
CA PRO A 685 -9.18 -37.87 -30.41
C PRO A 685 -8.58 -38.20 -29.04
N SER A 686 -9.33 -38.92 -28.21
CA SER A 686 -8.84 -39.40 -26.93
C SER A 686 -7.83 -40.54 -27.13
N GLU A 687 -6.67 -40.48 -26.47
CA GLU A 687 -5.65 -41.53 -26.51
C GLU A 687 -5.84 -42.55 -25.41
N ASP A 688 -6.38 -42.13 -24.27
CA ASP A 688 -6.61 -42.98 -23.11
C ASP A 688 -7.85 -42.55 -22.29
N ALA A 689 -8.04 -43.20 -21.13
CA ALA A 689 -9.16 -42.92 -20.24
C ALA A 689 -9.15 -41.52 -19.65
N LEU A 690 -7.98 -40.93 -19.37
CA LEU A 690 -7.87 -39.59 -18.81
C LEU A 690 -8.27 -38.52 -19.85
N ASP A 691 -7.88 -38.70 -21.11
CA ASP A 691 -8.32 -37.84 -22.20
C ASP A 691 -9.84 -37.85 -22.33
N GLU A 692 -10.45 -39.04 -22.23
CA GLU A 692 -11.90 -39.18 -22.32
C GLU A 692 -12.62 -38.48 -21.13
N GLN A 693 -12.07 -38.59 -19.92
CA GLN A 693 -12.58 -37.89 -18.73
C GLN A 693 -12.47 -36.36 -18.89
N LEU A 694 -11.33 -35.84 -19.38
CA LEU A 694 -11.13 -34.43 -19.63
C LEU A 694 -12.15 -33.86 -20.63
N LYS A 695 -12.53 -34.65 -21.63
CA LYS A 695 -13.54 -34.26 -22.65
C LYS A 695 -15.00 -34.29 -22.13
N GLN A 696 -15.31 -35.24 -21.26
CA GLN A 696 -16.67 -35.47 -20.81
C GLN A 696 -17.09 -34.59 -19.63
N HIS A 697 -16.13 -34.13 -18.81
CA HIS A 697 -16.44 -33.45 -17.55
C HIS A 697 -15.95 -32.01 -17.50
N ARG A 698 -16.85 -31.08 -17.23
CA ARG A 698 -16.55 -29.67 -17.03
C ARG A 698 -15.90 -29.39 -15.67
N VAL A 699 -16.23 -30.20 -14.67
CA VAL A 699 -15.62 -30.14 -13.35
C VAL A 699 -15.20 -31.55 -12.96
N LEU A 700 -13.92 -31.72 -12.62
CA LEU A 700 -13.42 -33.02 -12.18
C LEU A 700 -12.33 -32.89 -11.11
N PHE A 701 -12.28 -33.87 -10.22
CA PHE A 701 -11.24 -34.00 -9.22
C PHE A 701 -10.34 -35.22 -9.54
N LEU A 702 -9.06 -34.96 -9.70
CA LEU A 702 -8.03 -35.97 -9.97
C LEU A 702 -7.17 -36.16 -8.70
N PRO A 703 -7.25 -37.28 -8.00
CA PRO A 703 -6.43 -37.53 -6.83
C PRO A 703 -4.96 -37.71 -7.21
N ALA A 704 -4.06 -37.07 -6.49
CA ALA A 704 -2.62 -37.20 -6.69
C ALA A 704 -1.85 -37.04 -5.39
N ASP A 705 -0.76 -37.79 -5.27
CA ASP A 705 0.27 -37.58 -4.24
C ASP A 705 1.41 -36.69 -4.79
N ASP A 706 1.75 -36.83 -6.10
CA ASP A 706 2.63 -35.91 -6.85
C ASP A 706 1.77 -35.03 -7.77
N GLU A 707 1.31 -33.92 -7.22
CA GLU A 707 0.46 -32.99 -7.95
C GLU A 707 1.20 -32.29 -9.12
N ALA A 708 2.49 -32.00 -8.97
CA ALA A 708 3.25 -31.30 -10.01
C ALA A 708 3.33 -32.11 -11.30
N SER A 709 3.67 -33.41 -11.20
CA SER A 709 3.71 -34.30 -12.37
C SER A 709 2.33 -34.47 -13.02
N LEU A 710 1.25 -34.61 -12.20
CA LEU A 710 -0.10 -34.72 -12.74
C LEU A 710 -0.55 -33.42 -13.42
N VAL A 711 -0.28 -32.26 -12.85
CA VAL A 711 -0.62 -30.95 -13.46
C VAL A 711 0.03 -30.81 -14.81
N VAL A 712 1.31 -31.20 -14.93
CA VAL A 712 2.05 -31.10 -16.21
C VAL A 712 1.52 -32.11 -17.26
N ASP A 713 1.18 -33.34 -16.84
CA ASP A 713 0.53 -34.31 -17.76
C ASP A 713 -0.83 -33.75 -18.27
N VAL A 714 -1.65 -33.21 -17.37
CA VAL A 714 -2.93 -32.60 -17.75
C VAL A 714 -2.74 -31.37 -18.65
N LEU A 715 -1.74 -30.52 -18.38
CA LEU A 715 -1.41 -29.38 -19.24
C LEU A 715 -1.03 -29.80 -20.65
N GLN A 716 -0.19 -30.83 -20.80
CA GLN A 716 0.21 -31.35 -22.10
C GLN A 716 -0.97 -31.90 -22.90
N ARG A 717 -1.87 -32.64 -22.21
CA ARG A 717 -3.08 -33.20 -22.82
C ARG A 717 -4.04 -32.10 -23.27
N LEU A 718 -4.32 -31.11 -22.41
CA LEU A 718 -5.17 -29.98 -22.76
C LEU A 718 -4.60 -29.15 -23.91
N TYR A 719 -3.30 -28.88 -23.92
CA TYR A 719 -2.62 -28.17 -25.02
C TYR A 719 -2.82 -28.89 -26.35
N ARG A 720 -2.63 -30.20 -26.36
CA ARG A 720 -2.90 -31.04 -27.54
C ARG A 720 -4.39 -31.02 -27.94
N GLN A 721 -5.32 -31.22 -26.98
CA GLN A 721 -6.75 -31.32 -27.24
C GLN A 721 -7.40 -29.99 -27.65
N ILE A 722 -6.93 -28.86 -27.16
CA ILE A 722 -7.36 -27.52 -27.59
C ILE A 722 -6.90 -27.27 -29.04
N GLY A 723 -5.73 -27.81 -29.41
CA GLY A 723 -5.08 -27.61 -30.68
C GLY A 723 -4.16 -26.40 -30.70
N HIS A 724 -2.93 -26.59 -31.19
CA HIS A 724 -1.85 -25.62 -31.12
C HIS A 724 -2.17 -24.26 -31.76
N GLU A 725 -3.01 -24.24 -32.80
CA GLU A 725 -3.41 -23.01 -33.49
C GLU A 725 -4.47 -22.21 -32.73
N ARG A 726 -5.22 -22.87 -31.85
CA ARG A 726 -6.29 -22.25 -31.02
C ARG A 726 -5.82 -21.91 -29.64
N PHE A 727 -4.65 -22.39 -29.25
CA PHE A 727 -4.11 -22.15 -27.90
C PHE A 727 -3.60 -20.70 -27.77
N ASP A 728 -4.05 -20.03 -26.71
CA ASP A 728 -3.61 -18.71 -26.30
C ASP A 728 -3.19 -18.79 -24.83
N ALA A 729 -1.89 -18.62 -24.56
CA ALA A 729 -1.33 -18.73 -23.21
C ALA A 729 -1.98 -17.77 -22.21
N ALA A 730 -2.44 -16.59 -22.68
CA ALA A 730 -3.08 -15.60 -21.82
C ALA A 730 -4.52 -15.94 -21.46
N HIS A 731 -5.23 -16.77 -22.24
CA HIS A 731 -6.68 -16.98 -22.08
C HIS A 731 -7.08 -18.45 -21.93
N SER A 732 -6.34 -19.40 -22.54
CA SER A 732 -6.78 -20.80 -22.61
C SER A 732 -6.69 -21.53 -21.28
N ILE A 733 -5.51 -21.59 -20.68
CA ILE A 733 -5.28 -22.36 -19.44
C ILE A 733 -4.59 -21.50 -18.40
N GLY A 734 -4.91 -21.77 -17.13
CA GLY A 734 -4.19 -21.22 -16.00
C GLY A 734 -4.13 -22.24 -14.86
N VAL A 735 -3.07 -22.19 -14.08
CA VAL A 735 -2.87 -23.05 -12.92
C VAL A 735 -2.94 -22.20 -11.65
N ILE A 736 -3.79 -22.60 -10.73
CA ILE A 736 -3.89 -22.00 -9.40
C ILE A 736 -3.26 -22.96 -8.40
N VAL A 737 -2.40 -22.45 -7.53
CA VAL A 737 -1.76 -23.24 -6.47
C VAL A 737 -2.03 -22.62 -5.10
N THR A 738 -1.89 -23.41 -4.05
CA THR A 738 -2.00 -22.89 -2.67
C THR A 738 -0.66 -22.34 -2.19
N TYR A 739 0.46 -22.96 -2.61
CA TYR A 739 1.80 -22.66 -2.12
C TYR A 739 2.74 -22.28 -3.25
N ARG A 740 3.62 -21.31 -3.03
CA ARG A 740 4.59 -20.84 -4.04
C ARG A 740 5.61 -21.88 -4.47
N HIS A 741 6.10 -22.68 -3.52
CA HIS A 741 7.08 -23.73 -3.88
C HIS A 741 6.53 -24.68 -4.95
N GLN A 742 5.21 -24.84 -4.99
CA GLN A 742 4.51 -25.64 -6.00
C GLN A 742 4.62 -25.03 -7.40
N ILE A 743 4.66 -23.69 -7.52
CA ILE A 743 4.93 -23.00 -8.78
C ILE A 743 6.27 -23.46 -9.35
N ALA A 744 7.34 -23.40 -8.53
CA ALA A 744 8.67 -23.81 -8.94
C ALA A 744 8.74 -25.29 -9.31
N MET A 745 8.01 -26.16 -8.58
CA MET A 745 7.92 -27.58 -8.90
C MET A 745 7.26 -27.83 -10.26
N ILE A 746 6.11 -27.21 -10.50
CA ILE A 746 5.38 -27.33 -11.77
C ILE A 746 6.22 -26.76 -12.93
N ARG A 747 6.82 -25.56 -12.78
CA ARG A 747 7.69 -24.95 -13.78
C ARG A 747 8.88 -25.86 -14.15
N ARG A 748 9.52 -26.46 -13.15
CA ARG A 748 10.64 -27.39 -13.37
C ARG A 748 10.22 -28.64 -14.17
N GLU A 749 9.04 -29.19 -13.88
CA GLU A 749 8.51 -30.33 -14.65
C GLU A 749 8.09 -29.90 -16.08
N MET A 750 7.48 -28.70 -16.23
CA MET A 750 7.13 -28.15 -17.55
C MET A 750 8.34 -27.92 -18.45
N ALA A 751 9.45 -27.43 -17.89
CA ALA A 751 10.68 -27.18 -18.66
C ALA A 751 11.21 -28.46 -19.34
N ARG A 752 10.87 -29.65 -18.81
CA ARG A 752 11.22 -30.93 -19.42
C ARG A 752 10.43 -31.24 -20.70
N LEU A 753 9.30 -30.59 -20.89
CA LEU A 753 8.47 -30.77 -22.10
C LEU A 753 9.03 -30.03 -23.29
N GLY A 754 9.74 -28.93 -23.10
CA GLY A 754 10.30 -28.08 -24.17
C GLY A 754 9.22 -27.41 -25.03
N LEU A 755 8.04 -27.11 -24.48
CA LEU A 755 6.91 -26.49 -25.18
C LEU A 755 6.79 -25.03 -24.76
N SER A 756 7.43 -24.13 -25.51
CA SER A 756 7.54 -22.70 -25.18
C SER A 756 6.18 -22.01 -24.94
N GLN A 757 5.13 -22.36 -25.68
CA GLN A 757 3.79 -21.79 -25.49
C GLN A 757 3.15 -22.18 -24.16
N LEU A 758 3.48 -23.35 -23.60
CA LEU A 758 3.04 -23.74 -22.26
C LEU A 758 3.83 -23.02 -21.17
N GLU A 759 5.09 -22.65 -21.42
CA GLU A 759 5.90 -21.89 -20.46
C GLU A 759 5.35 -20.48 -20.22
N GLU A 760 4.57 -19.92 -21.14
CA GLU A 760 3.95 -18.60 -21.04
C GLU A 760 2.63 -18.59 -20.24
N ILE A 761 2.05 -19.75 -19.88
CA ILE A 761 0.80 -19.76 -19.09
C ILE A 761 1.00 -19.24 -17.68
N SER A 762 -0.05 -18.64 -17.13
CA SER A 762 -0.03 -18.18 -15.74
C SER A 762 -0.14 -19.35 -14.75
N ILE A 763 0.85 -19.48 -13.87
CA ILE A 763 0.83 -20.36 -12.71
C ILE A 763 1.01 -19.47 -11.49
N ASP A 764 0.02 -19.38 -10.61
CA ASP A 764 0.08 -18.42 -9.51
C ASP A 764 -0.78 -18.85 -8.31
N THR A 765 -0.60 -18.16 -7.18
CA THR A 765 -1.41 -18.43 -5.99
C THR A 765 -2.85 -17.94 -6.15
N VAL A 766 -3.75 -18.43 -5.28
CA VAL A 766 -5.16 -18.03 -5.28
C VAL A 766 -5.30 -16.51 -5.17
N GLU A 767 -4.48 -15.88 -4.32
CA GLU A 767 -4.48 -14.45 -4.05
C GLU A 767 -4.15 -13.63 -5.32
N ARG A 768 -3.18 -14.07 -6.11
CA ARG A 768 -2.80 -13.40 -7.37
C ARG A 768 -3.79 -13.65 -8.50
N TYR A 769 -4.51 -14.76 -8.47
CA TYR A 769 -5.55 -15.05 -9.45
C TYR A 769 -6.84 -14.24 -9.23
N GLN A 770 -6.99 -13.56 -8.10
CA GLN A 770 -8.15 -12.70 -7.87
C GLN A 770 -8.25 -11.62 -8.96
N GLY A 771 -9.45 -11.44 -9.54
CA GLY A 771 -9.69 -10.58 -10.72
C GLY A 771 -9.43 -11.28 -12.08
N SER A 772 -8.58 -12.29 -12.16
CA SER A 772 -8.28 -13.03 -13.39
C SER A 772 -9.34 -14.10 -13.74
N GLN A 773 -9.28 -14.60 -14.98
CA GLN A 773 -10.09 -15.72 -15.46
C GLN A 773 -9.38 -16.43 -16.63
N ARG A 774 -9.65 -17.73 -16.81
CA ARG A 774 -9.19 -18.51 -17.95
C ARG A 774 -10.31 -19.43 -18.44
N ASP A 775 -10.21 -19.93 -19.66
CA ASP A 775 -11.18 -20.93 -20.16
C ASP A 775 -11.08 -22.21 -19.33
N VAL A 776 -9.89 -22.70 -19.06
CA VAL A 776 -9.60 -23.86 -18.21
C VAL A 776 -8.77 -23.42 -17.00
N ILE A 777 -9.17 -23.81 -15.82
CA ILE A 777 -8.38 -23.65 -14.58
C ILE A 777 -8.03 -25.03 -14.04
N ILE A 778 -6.75 -25.23 -13.73
CA ILE A 778 -6.28 -26.34 -12.91
C ILE A 778 -5.99 -25.80 -11.52
N TYR A 779 -6.68 -26.32 -10.51
CA TYR A 779 -6.41 -25.95 -9.11
C TYR A 779 -5.71 -27.08 -8.39
N SER A 780 -4.42 -26.86 -8.09
CA SER A 780 -3.58 -27.81 -7.38
C SER A 780 -3.44 -27.38 -5.90
N THR A 781 -3.92 -28.21 -4.99
CA THR A 781 -4.04 -27.86 -3.57
C THR A 781 -2.70 -27.88 -2.83
N GLY A 782 -1.76 -28.75 -3.21
CA GLY A 782 -0.43 -28.87 -2.63
C GLY A 782 -0.39 -29.34 -1.18
N VAL A 783 -1.52 -29.86 -0.64
CA VAL A 783 -1.65 -30.26 0.76
C VAL A 783 -1.00 -31.62 0.98
N GLN A 784 0.05 -31.66 1.84
CA GLN A 784 0.80 -32.88 2.17
C GLN A 784 0.62 -33.32 3.64
N ASP A 785 0.11 -32.46 4.51
CA ASP A 785 -0.08 -32.68 5.93
C ASP A 785 -1.27 -31.89 6.51
N HIS A 786 -1.47 -31.99 7.82
CA HIS A 786 -2.58 -31.29 8.51
C HIS A 786 -2.37 -29.78 8.56
N ASP A 787 -1.14 -29.30 8.76
CA ASP A 787 -0.83 -27.88 8.82
C ASP A 787 -1.12 -27.23 7.47
N GLY A 788 -0.82 -27.92 6.38
CA GLY A 788 -1.20 -27.53 5.04
C GLY A 788 -2.71 -27.47 4.82
N LEU A 789 -3.47 -28.41 5.37
CA LEU A 789 -4.93 -28.36 5.29
C LEU A 789 -5.50 -27.17 6.07
N ASP A 790 -4.97 -26.90 7.28
CA ASP A 790 -5.38 -25.78 8.10
C ASP A 790 -5.08 -24.45 7.40
N PHE A 791 -3.91 -24.30 6.77
CA PHE A 791 -3.58 -23.13 5.96
C PHE A 791 -4.49 -22.96 4.74
N LEU A 792 -4.80 -24.05 4.03
CA LEU A 792 -5.69 -24.04 2.88
C LEU A 792 -7.09 -23.51 3.28
N THR A 793 -7.58 -23.90 4.46
CA THR A 793 -8.94 -23.59 4.95
C THR A 793 -9.01 -22.46 5.96
N ALA A 794 -7.92 -21.70 6.15
CA ALA A 794 -7.83 -20.62 7.16
C ALA A 794 -8.81 -19.45 6.92
N ASN A 795 -9.21 -19.19 5.67
CA ASN A 795 -10.07 -18.05 5.30
C ASN A 795 -11.57 -18.40 5.27
N CYS A 796 -12.02 -19.23 6.24
CA CYS A 796 -13.42 -19.61 6.39
C CYS A 796 -14.17 -18.71 7.39
N PHE A 797 -15.44 -18.45 7.12
CA PHE A 797 -16.35 -17.81 8.08
C PHE A 797 -17.76 -18.41 8.01
N GLN A 798 -18.58 -18.13 9.00
CA GLN A 798 -19.97 -18.60 9.06
C GLN A 798 -20.92 -17.47 8.63
N GLU A 799 -21.83 -17.77 7.70
CA GLU A 799 -22.94 -16.91 7.32
C GLU A 799 -24.22 -17.76 7.16
N ASP A 800 -25.27 -17.41 7.88
CA ASP A 800 -26.59 -18.08 7.82
C ASP A 800 -26.55 -19.60 8.00
N GLY A 801 -25.66 -20.08 8.87
CA GLY A 801 -25.48 -21.51 9.16
C GLY A 801 -24.64 -22.28 8.15
N HIS A 802 -24.06 -21.58 7.16
CA HIS A 802 -23.15 -22.17 6.16
C HIS A 802 -21.71 -21.70 6.36
N THR A 803 -20.78 -22.60 6.10
CA THR A 803 -19.36 -22.27 6.09
C THR A 803 -18.96 -21.77 4.70
N ILE A 804 -18.49 -20.55 4.61
CA ILE A 804 -17.96 -19.95 3.39
C ILE A 804 -16.43 -20.03 3.43
N ASP A 805 -15.85 -20.79 2.52
CA ASP A 805 -14.40 -20.82 2.30
C ASP A 805 -14.06 -19.83 1.18
N ARG A 806 -13.49 -18.69 1.56
CA ARG A 806 -13.17 -17.60 0.65
C ARG A 806 -12.08 -17.97 -0.36
N LYS A 807 -11.07 -18.72 0.06
CA LYS A 807 -9.96 -19.16 -0.78
C LYS A 807 -10.43 -20.14 -1.86
N LEU A 808 -11.15 -21.18 -1.44
CA LEU A 808 -11.78 -22.13 -2.35
C LEU A 808 -12.76 -21.44 -3.31
N ASN A 809 -13.61 -20.53 -2.80
CA ASN A 809 -14.55 -19.78 -3.62
C ASN A 809 -13.85 -19.01 -4.74
N VAL A 810 -12.74 -18.31 -4.43
CA VAL A 810 -11.95 -17.61 -5.44
C VAL A 810 -11.40 -18.60 -6.47
N ALA A 811 -10.78 -19.71 -6.07
CA ALA A 811 -10.19 -20.67 -6.99
C ALA A 811 -11.24 -21.28 -7.95
N LEU A 812 -12.39 -21.74 -7.42
CA LEU A 812 -13.45 -22.35 -8.24
C LEU A 812 -14.05 -21.38 -9.25
N THR A 813 -14.13 -20.09 -8.91
CA THR A 813 -14.81 -19.07 -9.71
C THR A 813 -13.92 -18.40 -10.77
N ARG A 814 -12.71 -18.91 -11.02
CA ARG A 814 -11.79 -18.38 -12.07
C ARG A 814 -12.02 -19.04 -13.44
N ALA A 815 -12.56 -20.25 -13.47
CA ALA A 815 -12.77 -21.01 -14.69
C ALA A 815 -14.02 -20.52 -15.46
N ARG A 816 -13.89 -20.45 -16.79
CA ARG A 816 -14.99 -20.13 -17.69
C ARG A 816 -15.66 -21.39 -18.24
N LYS A 817 -14.88 -22.33 -18.76
CA LYS A 817 -15.36 -23.52 -19.49
C LYS A 817 -15.09 -24.84 -18.75
N GLN A 818 -13.93 -24.98 -18.09
CA GLN A 818 -13.58 -26.20 -17.37
C GLN A 818 -12.77 -25.92 -16.12
N LEU A 819 -13.00 -26.70 -15.07
CA LEU A 819 -12.30 -26.66 -13.79
C LEU A 819 -11.80 -28.05 -13.44
N ILE A 820 -10.50 -28.16 -13.25
CA ILE A 820 -9.83 -29.40 -12.85
C ILE A 820 -9.20 -29.17 -11.48
N LEU A 821 -9.51 -30.03 -10.52
CA LEU A 821 -8.96 -29.97 -9.17
C LEU A 821 -8.05 -31.17 -8.94
N THR A 822 -6.94 -30.98 -8.24
CA THR A 822 -6.04 -32.07 -7.87
C THR A 822 -5.52 -31.90 -6.44
N GLY A 823 -5.22 -33.01 -5.78
CA GLY A 823 -4.71 -33.01 -4.42
C GLY A 823 -4.80 -34.38 -3.74
N ASN A 824 -4.26 -34.43 -2.52
CA ASN A 824 -4.34 -35.63 -1.67
C ASN A 824 -5.77 -35.84 -1.15
N ALA A 825 -6.50 -36.75 -1.76
CA ALA A 825 -7.91 -36.97 -1.45
C ALA A 825 -8.14 -37.44 0.01
N ALA A 826 -7.19 -38.13 0.63
CA ALA A 826 -7.33 -38.61 2.00
C ALA A 826 -7.24 -37.48 3.03
N LEU A 827 -6.34 -36.52 2.81
CA LEU A 827 -6.21 -35.33 3.64
C LEU A 827 -7.37 -34.36 3.41
N LEU A 828 -7.68 -34.03 2.18
CA LEU A 828 -8.72 -33.08 1.82
C LEU A 828 -10.12 -33.51 2.32
N LYS A 829 -10.45 -34.80 2.32
CA LYS A 829 -11.72 -35.33 2.84
C LYS A 829 -11.94 -35.10 4.33
N GLN A 830 -10.92 -34.71 5.08
CA GLN A 830 -11.07 -34.36 6.50
C GLN A 830 -11.78 -33.01 6.68
N ASN A 831 -11.71 -32.12 5.70
CA ASN A 831 -12.54 -30.91 5.66
C ASN A 831 -13.90 -31.22 5.03
N LYS A 832 -14.99 -30.74 5.64
CA LYS A 832 -16.38 -31.03 5.19
C LYS A 832 -16.68 -30.55 3.78
N ILE A 833 -16.24 -29.34 3.42
CA ILE A 833 -16.51 -28.75 2.10
C ILE A 833 -15.76 -29.52 1.02
N PHE A 834 -14.48 -29.79 1.24
CA PHE A 834 -13.66 -30.57 0.32
C PHE A 834 -14.15 -32.01 0.20
N SER A 835 -14.64 -32.60 1.29
CA SER A 835 -15.24 -33.97 1.27
C SER A 835 -16.42 -34.03 0.31
N VAL A 836 -17.34 -33.06 0.35
CA VAL A 836 -18.48 -32.98 -0.56
C VAL A 836 -18.03 -32.69 -1.99
N LEU A 837 -17.11 -31.79 -2.19
CA LEU A 837 -16.57 -31.44 -3.49
C LEU A 837 -15.92 -32.68 -4.17
N ILE A 838 -15.07 -33.39 -3.45
CA ILE A 838 -14.43 -34.61 -3.94
C ILE A 838 -15.51 -35.69 -4.24
N ALA A 839 -16.48 -35.90 -3.34
CA ALA A 839 -17.54 -36.87 -3.55
C ALA A 839 -18.40 -36.58 -4.81
N ARG A 840 -18.56 -35.28 -5.16
CA ARG A 840 -19.33 -34.87 -6.35
C ARG A 840 -18.55 -35.01 -7.65
N TYR A 841 -17.23 -34.75 -7.65
CA TYR A 841 -16.42 -34.57 -8.85
C TYR A 841 -15.29 -35.60 -9.01
N SER A 842 -15.14 -36.57 -8.10
CA SER A 842 -14.27 -37.72 -8.34
C SER A 842 -14.95 -38.67 -9.33
N ILE A 843 -14.15 -39.19 -10.23
CA ILE A 843 -14.58 -40.13 -11.28
C ILE A 843 -14.08 -41.55 -10.94
#